data_67582ddfc85d63837b5cce5284d51020
#
_entry.id   67582ddfc85d63837b5cce5284d51020
#
_cell.length_a   1.000
_cell.length_b   1.000
_cell.length_c   1.000
_cell.angle_alpha   90.00
_cell.angle_beta   90.00
_cell.angle_gamma   90.00
#
_symmetry.space_group_name_H-M   'P 1'
#
loop_
_entity.id
_entity.type
_entity.pdbx_description
1 polymer ?
#
loop_
_entity_poly.entity_id
_entity_poly.type
_entity_poly.pdbx_seq_one_letter_code
_entity_poly.pdbx_strand_id
1 'polypeptide(L)'
;MEENKFKRTTVTAALPYANGGVHIGHLAGVYVPADIYVRYLRLKKQEVMFIGGSDEHGVPVTIRARKEGITVQEVVDRYHNLIKKSFEDFGISFDIYSRTTSKIHHKFASDFFRTLYDKHELVEKTEEQFCDEVTGEFLTDRNIVGTCPRCGAEGAYGDQCEKCCATLSPEELINPTNKNNPGHGLVKKATKNWYLPLNKWQDWLKQWILEDHKEWRPNVYGQCKSWLDMDLQPRAMTRDLDWGIPVPVEGAEGKVLYVWFDAPIGYISNTKELCDAQPEKWGPWQKWWQDPTSRLVHFIGKDNIVFHCIVFPTMLKAHGDYILPDNVPSNEFLNLENDKISTSRNWAVWLHEYLVDFPGKQDVLRYVLTANAPETKDNNFTWKDFQDRNNNELVAVYGNFVNRALQLTKKYFNGVVPECGELQEVDLKTIEEFKDVKQKVEALLDTFKFRDAQKEAMNLARIGNKYITDCEPWHVAKTDMERVKTILYLSLQLVANLEIAFEPFLPFSSARLREMLNVTDTDWAQLGSTELLKPGHQLGTPALLFEKIEDEAIEAQLKKLEDTKKANEAANYVAAPIKENVDFDTFEKLDIRVGHIKDCQKVKKSKKLLQFTIDDGSGVDRTILSGIAAYYEPEQLIGKDVLFVANFAPRKMMGIESQGMILSAVNFDGTLNVTTVAGNVKPGSQVG
;
A
#
# COMPACT_ATOMS: atom_id res chain seq x y z
N MET A 1 26.58 -23.59 18.62
CA MET A 1 25.25 -22.96 18.69
C MET A 1 25.40 -21.80 19.66
N GLU A 2 25.40 -20.57 19.16
CA GLU A 2 25.28 -19.42 20.05
C GLU A 2 23.96 -19.56 20.82
N GLU A 3 24.01 -19.52 22.14
CA GLU A 3 22.81 -19.49 22.98
C GLU A 3 21.95 -18.33 22.48
N ASN A 4 20.68 -18.62 22.18
CA ASN A 4 19.73 -17.63 21.68
C ASN A 4 19.65 -16.53 22.74
N LYS A 5 20.24 -15.36 22.47
CA LYS A 5 20.32 -14.20 23.39
C LYS A 5 18.94 -13.84 23.96
N PHE A 6 17.87 -14.12 23.21
CA PHE A 6 16.50 -13.74 23.55
C PHE A 6 15.64 -14.98 23.80
N LYS A 7 14.84 -14.94 24.86
CA LYS A 7 13.85 -15.98 25.20
C LYS A 7 12.55 -15.82 24.44
N ARG A 8 12.18 -14.60 24.08
CA ARG A 8 10.93 -14.27 23.39
C ARG A 8 11.08 -13.05 22.49
N THR A 9 10.11 -12.86 21.58
CA THR A 9 10.11 -11.75 20.64
C THR A 9 8.76 -11.04 20.65
N THR A 10 8.76 -9.72 20.85
CA THR A 10 7.62 -8.85 20.57
C THR A 10 7.78 -8.29 19.17
N VAL A 11 6.84 -8.56 18.30
CA VAL A 11 6.78 -8.02 16.93
C VAL A 11 5.62 -7.04 16.85
N THR A 12 5.88 -5.85 16.36
CA THR A 12 4.85 -4.85 16.11
C THR A 12 4.81 -4.48 14.63
N ALA A 13 3.64 -4.13 14.14
CA ALA A 13 3.44 -3.54 12.82
C ALA A 13 2.90 -2.12 12.98
N ALA A 14 3.41 -1.17 12.19
CA ALA A 14 2.97 0.22 12.25
C ALA A 14 1.45 0.33 12.21
N LEU A 15 0.87 1.11 13.13
CA LEU A 15 -0.57 1.28 13.25
C LEU A 15 -1.10 2.10 12.07
N PRO A 16 -2.03 1.60 11.25
CA PRO A 16 -2.63 2.37 10.18
C PRO A 16 -3.63 3.38 10.74
N TYR A 17 -3.71 4.56 10.12
CA TYR A 17 -4.75 5.54 10.45
C TYR A 17 -6.16 5.00 10.13
N ALA A 18 -7.08 5.13 11.07
CA ALA A 18 -8.48 4.75 10.90
C ALA A 18 -9.29 5.80 10.12
N ASN A 19 -8.80 6.23 8.96
CA ASN A 19 -9.44 7.20 8.06
C ASN A 19 -9.65 6.66 6.64
N GLY A 20 -9.35 5.40 6.41
CA GLY A 20 -9.46 4.70 5.13
C GLY A 20 -9.16 3.22 5.27
N GLY A 21 -9.36 2.44 4.21
CA GLY A 21 -8.93 1.04 4.16
C GLY A 21 -7.40 0.90 4.05
N VAL A 22 -6.93 -0.34 4.17
CA VAL A 22 -5.53 -0.68 3.85
C VAL A 22 -5.42 -1.09 2.38
N HIS A 23 -4.29 -0.77 1.76
CA HIS A 23 -3.99 -1.08 0.37
C HIS A 23 -2.69 -1.89 0.23
N ILE A 24 -2.42 -2.37 -0.98
CA ILE A 24 -1.25 -3.23 -1.27
C ILE A 24 0.09 -2.62 -0.84
N GLY A 25 0.23 -1.29 -0.87
CA GLY A 25 1.44 -0.61 -0.37
C GLY A 25 1.66 -0.81 1.13
N HIS A 26 0.60 -0.73 1.94
CA HIS A 26 0.66 -1.05 3.36
C HIS A 26 1.00 -2.53 3.59
N LEU A 27 0.39 -3.43 2.81
CA LEU A 27 0.63 -4.86 2.92
C LEU A 27 2.09 -5.22 2.61
N ALA A 28 2.61 -4.77 1.47
CA ALA A 28 3.99 -5.04 1.06
C ALA A 28 5.02 -4.34 1.96
N GLY A 29 4.68 -3.13 2.42
CA GLY A 29 5.59 -2.33 3.25
C GLY A 29 5.73 -2.85 4.68
N VAL A 30 4.64 -3.36 5.27
CA VAL A 30 4.59 -3.62 6.71
C VAL A 30 3.99 -4.98 7.05
N TYR A 31 2.73 -5.26 6.65
CA TYR A 31 1.96 -6.33 7.29
C TYR A 31 2.31 -7.73 6.80
N VAL A 32 2.56 -7.91 5.49
CA VAL A 32 2.98 -9.20 4.94
C VAL A 32 4.36 -9.60 5.46
N PRO A 33 5.40 -8.76 5.40
CA PRO A 33 6.71 -9.13 5.94
C PRO A 33 6.69 -9.39 7.45
N ALA A 34 5.91 -8.62 8.23
CA ALA A 34 5.75 -8.86 9.66
C ALA A 34 5.10 -10.23 9.95
N ASP A 35 4.02 -10.56 9.23
CA ASP A 35 3.30 -11.83 9.39
C ASP A 35 4.18 -13.03 8.98
N ILE A 36 4.93 -12.92 7.88
CA ILE A 36 5.91 -13.95 7.46
C ILE A 36 6.91 -14.21 8.59
N TYR A 37 7.48 -13.14 9.16
CA TYR A 37 8.45 -13.26 10.23
C TYR A 37 7.87 -13.90 11.49
N VAL A 38 6.67 -13.49 11.90
CA VAL A 38 5.98 -14.07 13.06
C VAL A 38 5.65 -15.54 12.86
N ARG A 39 5.12 -15.92 11.69
CA ARG A 39 4.83 -17.32 11.35
C ARG A 39 6.08 -18.17 11.39
N TYR A 40 7.18 -17.68 10.82
CA TYR A 40 8.48 -18.32 10.88
C TYR A 40 8.94 -18.56 12.33
N LEU A 41 8.87 -17.54 13.20
CA LEU A 41 9.24 -17.70 14.61
C LEU A 41 8.36 -18.72 15.34
N ARG A 42 7.04 -18.71 15.07
CA ARG A 42 6.09 -19.68 15.65
C ARG A 42 6.40 -21.11 15.21
N LEU A 43 6.74 -21.31 13.93
CA LEU A 43 7.15 -22.61 13.41
C LEU A 43 8.46 -23.11 14.05
N LYS A 44 9.36 -22.20 14.42
CA LYS A 44 10.55 -22.50 15.23
C LYS A 44 10.24 -22.73 16.70
N LYS A 45 8.96 -22.74 17.08
CA LYS A 45 8.50 -22.90 18.48
C LYS A 45 9.08 -21.84 19.43
N GLN A 46 9.40 -20.65 18.90
CA GLN A 46 9.82 -19.52 19.72
C GLN A 46 8.59 -18.83 20.33
N GLU A 47 8.76 -18.29 21.55
CA GLU A 47 7.74 -17.47 22.20
C GLU A 47 7.68 -16.12 21.48
N VAL A 48 6.58 -15.84 20.75
CA VAL A 48 6.40 -14.63 19.96
C VAL A 48 5.00 -14.06 20.15
N MET A 49 4.92 -12.73 20.25
CA MET A 49 3.69 -11.97 20.31
C MET A 49 3.64 -10.98 19.15
N PHE A 50 2.54 -10.96 18.41
CA PHE A 50 2.33 -10.09 17.26
C PHE A 50 1.26 -9.04 17.54
N ILE A 51 1.68 -7.78 17.67
CA ILE A 51 0.86 -6.65 18.08
C ILE A 51 0.49 -5.79 16.89
N GLY A 52 -0.80 -5.57 16.71
CA GLY A 52 -1.39 -4.63 15.76
C GLY A 52 -2.45 -3.75 16.40
N GLY A 53 -2.96 -2.82 15.63
CA GLY A 53 -4.03 -1.91 16.04
C GLY A 53 -4.21 -0.80 15.03
N SER A 54 -5.21 0.07 15.25
CA SER A 54 -5.43 1.28 14.46
C SER A 54 -5.04 2.53 15.25
N ASP A 55 -4.41 3.46 14.53
CA ASP A 55 -4.20 4.83 14.99
C ASP A 55 -5.46 5.64 14.68
N GLU A 56 -6.11 6.15 15.73
CA GLU A 56 -7.43 6.78 15.66
C GLU A 56 -7.44 8.24 16.08
N HIS A 57 -6.27 8.77 16.40
CA HIS A 57 -6.10 10.16 16.78
C HIS A 57 -5.49 10.99 15.63
N GLY A 58 -5.51 12.33 15.83
CA GLY A 58 -4.87 13.26 14.91
C GLY A 58 -5.77 13.76 13.78
N VAL A 59 -5.22 14.76 13.07
CA VAL A 59 -5.90 15.57 12.07
C VAL A 59 -6.48 14.80 10.88
N PRO A 60 -5.84 13.75 10.33
CA PRO A 60 -6.39 13.06 9.17
C PRO A 60 -7.78 12.46 9.39
N VAL A 61 -8.06 12.01 10.62
CA VAL A 61 -9.36 11.44 11.00
C VAL A 61 -10.43 12.52 11.10
N THR A 62 -10.10 13.66 11.71
CA THR A 62 -11.04 14.80 11.86
C THR A 62 -11.39 15.43 10.50
N ILE A 63 -10.40 15.52 9.58
CA ILE A 63 -10.66 15.96 8.19
C ILE A 63 -11.63 15.01 7.50
N ARG A 64 -11.46 13.70 7.68
CA ARG A 64 -12.35 12.70 7.09
C ARG A 64 -13.77 12.83 7.62
N ALA A 65 -13.94 12.99 8.94
CA ALA A 65 -15.23 13.19 9.58
C ALA A 65 -15.95 14.43 9.05
N ARG A 66 -15.26 15.56 8.96
CA ARG A 66 -15.80 16.80 8.36
C ARG A 66 -16.24 16.61 6.91
N LYS A 67 -15.41 15.93 6.10
CA LYS A 67 -15.72 15.66 4.67
C LYS A 67 -16.96 14.78 4.49
N GLU A 68 -17.18 13.83 5.41
CA GLU A 68 -18.30 12.89 5.33
C GLU A 68 -19.54 13.37 6.12
N GLY A 69 -19.43 14.45 6.88
CA GLY A 69 -20.53 15.01 7.68
C GLY A 69 -20.98 14.11 8.83
N ILE A 70 -20.07 13.31 9.40
CA ILE A 70 -20.31 12.39 10.51
C ILE A 70 -19.35 12.67 11.66
N THR A 71 -19.58 12.07 12.82
CA THR A 71 -18.71 12.21 13.99
C THR A 71 -17.35 11.52 13.77
N VAL A 72 -16.32 11.99 14.47
CA VAL A 72 -14.99 11.38 14.43
C VAL A 72 -15.04 9.95 14.95
N GLN A 73 -15.86 9.68 15.98
CA GLN A 73 -16.05 8.31 16.52
C GLN A 73 -16.64 7.36 15.48
N GLU A 74 -17.64 7.79 14.72
CA GLU A 74 -18.21 6.95 13.63
C GLU A 74 -17.19 6.64 12.53
N VAL A 75 -16.31 7.59 12.21
CA VAL A 75 -15.22 7.36 11.24
C VAL A 75 -14.28 6.27 11.75
N VAL A 76 -13.74 6.44 12.97
CA VAL A 76 -12.75 5.50 13.50
C VAL A 76 -13.35 4.12 13.75
N ASP A 77 -14.59 4.02 14.22
CA ASP A 77 -15.26 2.73 14.41
C ASP A 77 -15.44 1.98 13.09
N ARG A 78 -15.86 2.67 12.05
CA ARG A 78 -16.04 2.08 10.71
C ARG A 78 -14.72 1.57 10.14
N TYR A 79 -13.68 2.41 10.14
CA TYR A 79 -12.41 2.03 9.52
C TYR A 79 -11.60 1.06 10.36
N HIS A 80 -11.65 1.15 11.70
CA HIS A 80 -11.11 0.11 12.57
C HIS A 80 -11.67 -1.27 12.22
N ASN A 81 -13.00 -1.40 12.17
CA ASN A 81 -13.65 -2.67 11.88
C ASN A 81 -13.36 -3.15 10.46
N LEU A 82 -13.34 -2.26 9.46
CA LEU A 82 -12.99 -2.59 8.08
C LEU A 82 -11.57 -3.13 7.97
N ILE A 83 -10.61 -2.45 8.58
CA ILE A 83 -9.19 -2.83 8.54
C ILE A 83 -8.98 -4.15 9.27
N LYS A 84 -9.51 -4.29 10.48
CA LYS A 84 -9.43 -5.51 11.29
C LYS A 84 -9.96 -6.72 10.52
N LYS A 85 -11.18 -6.60 9.99
CA LYS A 85 -11.80 -7.67 9.18
C LYS A 85 -10.98 -8.00 7.94
N SER A 86 -10.45 -6.99 7.26
CA SER A 86 -9.63 -7.20 6.06
C SER A 86 -8.33 -7.96 6.39
N PHE A 87 -7.68 -7.66 7.52
CA PHE A 87 -6.50 -8.40 7.97
C PHE A 87 -6.82 -9.84 8.35
N GLU A 88 -7.92 -10.06 9.08
CA GLU A 88 -8.40 -11.41 9.43
C GLU A 88 -8.65 -12.25 8.18
N ASP A 89 -9.40 -11.72 7.21
CA ASP A 89 -9.73 -12.40 5.97
C ASP A 89 -8.50 -12.64 5.05
N PHE A 90 -7.50 -11.78 5.15
CA PHE A 90 -6.23 -11.91 4.44
C PHE A 90 -5.22 -12.81 5.16
N GLY A 91 -5.52 -13.22 6.38
CA GLY A 91 -4.69 -14.13 7.17
C GLY A 91 -3.48 -13.48 7.82
N ILE A 92 -3.53 -12.17 8.15
CA ILE A 92 -2.52 -11.56 9.02
C ILE A 92 -2.76 -12.03 10.46
N SER A 93 -1.80 -12.70 11.05
CA SER A 93 -1.97 -13.51 12.27
C SER A 93 -1.68 -12.73 13.56
N PHE A 94 -2.22 -11.50 13.70
CA PHE A 94 -2.11 -10.75 14.94
C PHE A 94 -2.61 -11.54 16.16
N ASP A 95 -1.89 -11.48 17.29
CA ASP A 95 -2.40 -11.97 18.57
C ASP A 95 -3.42 -10.99 19.18
N ILE A 96 -3.26 -9.70 18.87
CA ILE A 96 -4.23 -8.65 19.16
C ILE A 96 -4.20 -7.58 18.07
N TYR A 97 -5.37 -7.13 17.65
CA TYR A 97 -5.57 -5.92 16.85
C TYR A 97 -6.51 -4.99 17.61
N SER A 98 -5.94 -4.02 18.35
CA SER A 98 -6.68 -3.08 19.20
C SER A 98 -6.69 -1.66 18.58
N ARG A 99 -6.85 -0.61 19.41
CA ARG A 99 -7.07 0.76 18.93
C ARG A 99 -6.62 1.81 19.94
N THR A 100 -6.19 2.98 19.47
CA THR A 100 -5.73 4.06 20.34
C THR A 100 -6.86 4.80 21.06
N THR A 101 -8.12 4.69 20.64
CA THR A 101 -9.28 5.22 21.40
C THR A 101 -9.72 4.32 22.54
N SER A 102 -9.08 3.17 22.79
CA SER A 102 -9.41 2.28 23.90
C SER A 102 -9.13 2.96 25.26
N LYS A 103 -9.98 2.68 26.27
CA LYS A 103 -9.81 3.24 27.63
C LYS A 103 -8.47 2.84 28.27
N ILE A 104 -8.00 1.62 27.97
CA ILE A 104 -6.72 1.14 28.49
C ILE A 104 -5.57 1.93 27.88
N HIS A 105 -5.63 2.24 26.59
CA HIS A 105 -4.62 3.04 25.92
C HIS A 105 -4.61 4.49 26.46
N HIS A 106 -5.78 5.15 26.56
CA HIS A 106 -5.88 6.50 27.11
C HIS A 106 -5.24 6.60 28.50
N LYS A 107 -5.56 5.65 29.39
CA LYS A 107 -4.95 5.61 30.71
C LYS A 107 -3.43 5.41 30.61
N PHE A 108 -2.99 4.45 29.83
CA PHE A 108 -1.58 4.08 29.72
C PHE A 108 -0.73 5.23 29.15
N ALA A 109 -1.18 5.87 28.07
CA ALA A 109 -0.49 7.00 27.45
C ALA A 109 -0.45 8.24 28.38
N SER A 110 -1.55 8.49 29.11
CA SER A 110 -1.58 9.53 30.13
C SER A 110 -0.58 9.27 31.28
N ASP A 111 -0.53 8.04 31.79
CA ASP A 111 0.41 7.65 32.84
C ASP A 111 1.87 7.72 32.35
N PHE A 112 2.12 7.33 31.08
CA PHE A 112 3.43 7.43 30.45
C PHE A 112 3.89 8.89 30.31
N PHE A 113 3.02 9.79 29.83
CA PHE A 113 3.30 11.22 29.74
C PHE A 113 3.62 11.82 31.12
N ARG A 114 2.79 11.51 32.12
CA ARG A 114 2.97 11.99 33.51
C ARG A 114 4.31 11.55 34.08
N THR A 115 4.72 10.29 33.82
CA THR A 115 6.03 9.79 34.26
C THR A 115 7.16 10.59 33.68
N LEU A 116 7.11 10.93 32.38
CA LEU A 116 8.13 11.79 31.76
C LEU A 116 8.11 13.21 32.33
N TYR A 117 6.92 13.75 32.57
CA TYR A 117 6.74 15.08 33.17
C TYR A 117 7.32 15.13 34.58
N ASP A 118 6.98 14.20 35.46
CA ASP A 118 7.44 14.11 36.82
C ASP A 118 8.96 13.88 36.91
N LYS A 119 9.56 13.20 35.95
CA LYS A 119 11.02 13.01 35.80
C LYS A 119 11.73 14.22 35.18
N HIS A 120 11.03 15.30 34.85
CA HIS A 120 11.55 16.50 34.18
C HIS A 120 12.22 16.20 32.82
N GLU A 121 11.77 15.15 32.13
CA GLU A 121 12.21 14.81 30.78
C GLU A 121 11.46 15.58 29.69
N LEU A 122 10.43 16.32 30.03
CA LEU A 122 9.71 17.23 29.15
C LEU A 122 10.00 18.69 29.51
N VAL A 123 10.15 19.54 28.50
CA VAL A 123 10.41 20.97 28.65
C VAL A 123 9.17 21.76 28.23
N GLU A 124 8.69 22.65 29.10
CA GLU A 124 7.62 23.58 28.76
C GLU A 124 8.19 24.72 27.91
N LYS A 125 7.51 25.03 26.81
CA LYS A 125 7.85 26.15 25.94
C LYS A 125 6.60 26.83 25.41
N THR A 126 6.58 28.14 25.46
CA THR A 126 5.53 28.95 24.82
C THR A 126 6.05 29.43 23.47
N GLU A 127 5.33 29.13 22.40
CA GLU A 127 5.64 29.54 21.04
C GLU A 127 4.40 30.17 20.39
N GLU A 128 4.64 30.99 19.37
CA GLU A 128 3.55 31.50 18.54
C GLU A 128 3.23 30.45 17.46
N GLN A 129 1.97 30.08 17.35
CA GLN A 129 1.47 29.19 16.30
C GLN A 129 0.38 29.86 15.46
N PHE A 130 0.24 29.45 14.23
CA PHE A 130 -0.79 29.94 13.35
C PHE A 130 -2.19 29.47 13.78
N CYS A 131 -3.13 30.44 13.76
CA CYS A 131 -4.56 30.22 13.96
C CYS A 131 -5.33 30.73 12.77
N ASP A 132 -6.50 30.16 12.54
CA ASP A 132 -7.50 30.70 11.65
C ASP A 132 -7.98 32.05 12.24
N GLU A 133 -7.89 33.13 11.48
CA GLU A 133 -8.24 34.50 11.94
C GLU A 133 -9.71 34.61 12.35
N VAL A 134 -10.60 33.86 11.69
CA VAL A 134 -12.06 33.98 11.89
C VAL A 134 -12.52 33.02 13.00
N THR A 135 -12.09 31.78 13.02
CA THR A 135 -12.56 30.80 14.02
C THR A 135 -11.72 30.79 15.29
N GLY A 136 -10.50 31.30 15.24
CA GLY A 136 -9.54 31.25 16.35
C GLY A 136 -8.95 29.87 16.63
N GLU A 137 -9.26 28.87 15.80
CA GLU A 137 -8.77 27.50 15.91
C GLU A 137 -7.26 27.45 15.57
N PHE A 138 -6.46 26.82 16.41
CA PHE A 138 -5.06 26.56 16.09
C PHE A 138 -4.94 25.61 14.90
N LEU A 139 -4.10 25.97 13.96
CA LEU A 139 -3.89 25.18 12.76
C LEU A 139 -2.68 24.29 12.93
N THR A 140 -2.87 23.01 12.71
CA THR A 140 -1.76 22.06 12.68
C THR A 140 -0.97 22.21 11.39
N ASP A 141 0.24 21.71 11.40
CA ASP A 141 1.19 21.78 10.30
C ASP A 141 0.59 21.36 8.94
N ARG A 142 -0.31 20.35 8.91
CA ARG A 142 -0.99 19.87 7.69
C ARG A 142 -2.21 20.68 7.27
N ASN A 143 -2.65 21.56 8.10
CA ASN A 143 -3.73 22.51 7.76
C ASN A 143 -3.19 23.82 7.16
N ILE A 144 -1.86 23.97 7.11
CA ILE A 144 -1.16 25.09 6.50
C ILE A 144 -0.42 24.60 5.29
N VAL A 145 -0.62 25.26 4.15
CA VAL A 145 0.03 24.98 2.89
C VAL A 145 0.66 26.23 2.31
N GLY A 146 1.76 26.05 1.59
CA GLY A 146 2.46 27.16 0.96
C GLY A 146 3.46 26.63 -0.07
N THR A 147 4.38 27.49 -0.52
CA THR A 147 5.45 27.09 -1.42
C THR A 147 6.66 26.60 -0.62
N CYS A 148 7.20 25.43 -0.97
CA CYS A 148 8.36 24.86 -0.30
C CYS A 148 9.61 25.74 -0.54
N PRO A 149 10.31 26.20 0.51
CA PRO A 149 11.50 27.05 0.37
C PRO A 149 12.71 26.28 -0.20
N ARG A 150 12.68 24.94 -0.15
CA ARG A 150 13.79 24.08 -0.60
C ARG A 150 13.74 23.73 -2.07
N CYS A 151 12.55 23.43 -2.63
CA CYS A 151 12.39 22.96 -3.99
C CYS A 151 11.42 23.79 -4.86
N GLY A 152 10.80 24.82 -4.28
CA GLY A 152 9.84 25.68 -4.98
C GLY A 152 8.50 25.00 -5.32
N ALA A 153 8.21 23.83 -4.75
CA ALA A 153 6.94 23.15 -5.00
C ALA A 153 5.80 23.90 -4.30
N GLU A 154 4.74 24.17 -5.03
CA GLU A 154 3.47 24.71 -4.48
C GLU A 154 2.72 23.61 -3.72
N GLY A 155 1.92 23.99 -2.74
CA GLY A 155 1.09 23.07 -1.94
C GLY A 155 1.88 22.22 -0.94
N ALA A 156 3.10 22.60 -0.58
CA ALA A 156 3.87 21.94 0.47
C ALA A 156 3.17 22.17 1.83
N TYR A 157 3.12 21.11 2.65
CA TYR A 157 2.58 21.19 4.01
C TYR A 157 3.56 21.79 5.00
N GLY A 158 3.03 22.32 6.09
CA GLY A 158 3.85 22.91 7.14
C GLY A 158 4.75 21.93 7.89
N ASP A 159 4.54 20.62 7.79
CA ASP A 159 5.40 19.61 8.41
C ASP A 159 6.39 18.98 7.43
N GLN A 160 6.01 18.88 6.15
CA GLN A 160 6.83 18.20 5.15
C GLN A 160 6.43 18.58 3.72
N CYS A 161 7.41 18.71 2.84
CA CYS A 161 7.18 18.80 1.41
C CYS A 161 7.02 17.40 0.80
N GLU A 162 5.87 17.10 0.20
CA GLU A 162 5.63 15.79 -0.44
C GLU A 162 6.49 15.56 -1.69
N LYS A 163 7.03 16.62 -2.31
CA LYS A 163 7.85 16.52 -3.52
C LYS A 163 9.32 16.19 -3.22
N CYS A 164 9.95 16.92 -2.29
CA CYS A 164 11.37 16.72 -1.96
C CYS A 164 11.60 16.03 -0.62
N CYS A 165 10.52 15.67 0.10
CA CYS A 165 10.53 15.02 1.42
C CYS A 165 11.28 15.82 2.51
N ALA A 166 11.56 17.10 2.28
CA ALA A 166 12.15 17.97 3.28
C ALA A 166 11.18 18.20 4.43
N THR A 167 11.66 18.07 5.66
CA THR A 167 10.94 18.50 6.86
C THR A 167 10.87 20.02 6.87
N LEU A 168 9.71 20.57 7.20
CA LEU A 168 9.42 21.99 7.21
C LEU A 168 8.76 22.37 8.53
N SER A 169 8.71 23.66 8.80
CA SER A 169 7.77 24.29 9.74
C SER A 169 6.83 25.22 8.99
N PRO A 170 5.64 25.49 9.50
CA PRO A 170 4.71 26.45 8.87
C PRO A 170 5.33 27.83 8.59
N GLU A 171 6.25 28.26 9.44
CA GLU A 171 6.96 29.53 9.32
C GLU A 171 7.96 29.56 8.16
N GLU A 172 8.49 28.42 7.76
CA GLU A 172 9.43 28.31 6.64
C GLU A 172 8.73 28.36 5.27
N LEU A 173 7.42 28.09 5.24
CA LEU A 173 6.65 28.12 3.98
C LEU A 173 6.60 29.55 3.40
N ILE A 174 6.77 29.64 2.10
CA ILE A 174 6.59 30.88 1.36
C ILE A 174 5.08 31.01 1.07
N ASN A 175 4.49 32.17 1.43
CA ASN A 175 3.07 32.45 1.30
C ASN A 175 2.16 31.37 1.94
N PRO A 176 2.27 31.13 3.25
CA PRO A 176 1.43 30.15 3.92
C PRO A 176 -0.04 30.56 3.88
N THR A 177 -0.93 29.57 3.64
CA THR A 177 -2.38 29.75 3.58
C THR A 177 -3.10 28.67 4.39
N ASN A 178 -4.31 28.98 4.86
CA ASN A 178 -5.18 28.04 5.54
C ASN A 178 -5.82 27.09 4.52
N LYS A 179 -5.44 25.83 4.55
CA LYS A 179 -5.97 24.81 3.64
C LYS A 179 -7.44 24.48 3.89
N ASN A 180 -7.88 24.51 5.15
CA ASN A 180 -9.24 24.15 5.53
C ASN A 180 -10.24 25.26 5.12
N ASN A 181 -9.82 26.52 5.23
CA ASN A 181 -10.60 27.69 4.92
C ASN A 181 -9.75 28.67 4.07
N PRO A 182 -9.58 28.43 2.76
CA PRO A 182 -8.68 29.23 1.92
C PRO A 182 -8.97 30.74 1.87
N GLY A 183 -10.18 31.15 2.29
CA GLY A 183 -10.59 32.57 2.38
C GLY A 183 -10.30 33.23 3.72
N HIS A 184 -9.83 32.46 4.73
CA HIS A 184 -9.52 33.00 6.04
C HIS A 184 -8.04 33.36 6.16
N GLY A 185 -7.74 34.49 6.80
CA GLY A 185 -6.36 34.86 7.11
C GLY A 185 -5.73 33.98 8.19
N LEU A 186 -4.41 34.05 8.25
CA LEU A 186 -3.61 33.40 9.30
C LEU A 186 -3.14 34.44 10.31
N VAL A 187 -3.41 34.21 11.60
CA VAL A 187 -2.87 35.00 12.71
C VAL A 187 -2.02 34.11 13.61
N LYS A 188 -1.03 34.71 14.28
CA LYS A 188 -0.22 34.00 15.27
C LYS A 188 -0.78 34.25 16.68
N LYS A 189 -0.87 33.16 17.46
CA LYS A 189 -1.24 33.23 18.89
C LYS A 189 -0.21 32.43 19.71
N ALA A 190 0.11 32.92 20.88
CA ALA A 190 0.98 32.21 21.82
C ALA A 190 0.26 30.99 22.39
N THR A 191 0.91 29.86 22.34
CA THR A 191 0.46 28.61 22.98
C THR A 191 1.60 27.91 23.70
N LYS A 192 1.29 27.32 24.86
CA LYS A 192 2.28 26.55 25.65
C LYS A 192 2.19 25.07 25.32
N ASN A 193 3.29 24.45 25.00
CA ASN A 193 3.37 23.02 24.72
C ASN A 193 4.53 22.37 25.49
N TRP A 194 4.49 21.03 25.61
CA TRP A 194 5.53 20.22 26.25
C TRP A 194 6.36 19.53 25.20
N TYR A 195 7.69 19.69 25.28
CA TYR A 195 8.65 19.25 24.29
C TYR A 195 9.55 18.14 24.84
N LEU A 196 9.73 17.08 24.07
CA LEU A 196 10.79 16.09 24.30
C LEU A 196 12.11 16.70 23.75
N PRO A 197 13.12 16.95 24.60
CA PRO A 197 14.37 17.60 24.21
C PRO A 197 15.30 16.59 23.52
N LEU A 198 15.02 16.23 22.27
CA LEU A 198 15.81 15.24 21.49
C LEU A 198 17.29 15.60 21.41
N ASN A 199 17.63 16.88 21.44
CA ASN A 199 19.01 17.37 21.47
C ASN A 199 19.83 16.87 22.67
N LYS A 200 19.19 16.67 23.84
CA LYS A 200 19.85 16.07 25.02
C LYS A 200 20.23 14.60 24.79
N TRP A 201 19.52 13.91 23.90
CA TRP A 201 19.71 12.49 23.65
C TRP A 201 20.53 12.20 22.40
N GLN A 202 21.00 13.22 21.68
CA GLN A 202 21.66 13.09 20.38
C GLN A 202 22.93 12.22 20.45
N ASP A 203 23.79 12.42 21.45
CA ASP A 203 25.05 11.66 21.60
C ASP A 203 24.75 10.18 21.91
N TRP A 204 23.76 9.93 22.78
CA TRP A 204 23.31 8.56 23.06
C TRP A 204 22.71 7.90 21.80
N LEU A 205 21.88 8.61 21.03
CA LEU A 205 21.31 8.10 19.80
C LEU A 205 22.40 7.82 18.74
N LYS A 206 23.43 8.67 18.64
CA LYS A 206 24.58 8.42 17.77
C LYS A 206 25.30 7.14 18.15
N GLN A 207 25.59 6.95 19.43
CA GLN A 207 26.23 5.73 19.90
C GLN A 207 25.34 4.51 19.65
N TRP A 208 24.10 4.56 20.07
CA TRP A 208 23.16 3.44 19.98
C TRP A 208 22.85 3.04 18.54
N ILE A 209 22.58 3.99 17.63
CA ILE A 209 22.22 3.67 16.24
C ILE A 209 23.47 3.45 15.38
N LEU A 210 24.43 4.39 15.42
CA LEU A 210 25.52 4.40 14.44
C LEU A 210 26.66 3.44 14.80
N GLU A 211 26.81 3.09 16.08
CA GLU A 211 27.87 2.18 16.53
C GLU A 211 27.34 0.80 16.93
N ASP A 212 26.21 0.73 17.68
CA ASP A 212 25.72 -0.50 18.23
C ASP A 212 24.77 -1.25 17.29
N HIS A 213 24.17 -0.58 16.25
CA HIS A 213 23.20 -1.14 15.31
C HIS A 213 23.58 -0.95 13.84
N LYS A 214 24.83 -1.20 13.50
CA LYS A 214 25.33 -1.15 12.10
C LYS A 214 24.72 -2.21 11.18
N GLU A 215 24.13 -3.26 11.76
CA GLU A 215 23.43 -4.33 11.06
C GLU A 215 22.03 -3.95 10.58
N TRP A 216 21.47 -2.82 11.03
CA TRP A 216 20.19 -2.36 10.53
C TRP A 216 20.22 -2.12 9.03
N ARG A 217 19.05 -2.25 8.39
CA ARG A 217 18.96 -2.06 6.93
C ARG A 217 19.59 -0.72 6.51
N PRO A 218 20.28 -0.68 5.34
CA PRO A 218 20.99 0.52 4.88
C PRO A 218 20.11 1.77 4.77
N ASN A 219 18.82 1.62 4.38
CA ASN A 219 17.88 2.74 4.31
C ASN A 219 17.55 3.30 5.71
N VAL A 220 17.32 2.42 6.69
CA VAL A 220 17.07 2.82 8.08
C VAL A 220 18.29 3.52 8.67
N TYR A 221 19.44 2.85 8.59
CA TYR A 221 20.71 3.41 9.09
C TYR A 221 21.04 4.74 8.42
N GLY A 222 20.93 4.84 7.09
CA GLY A 222 21.24 6.04 6.33
C GLY A 222 20.31 7.21 6.66
N GLN A 223 19.01 6.96 6.83
CA GLN A 223 18.06 8.00 7.23
C GLN A 223 18.31 8.47 8.66
N CYS A 224 18.53 7.56 9.60
CA CYS A 224 18.90 7.91 10.98
C CYS A 224 20.18 8.73 11.02
N LYS A 225 21.23 8.30 10.29
CA LYS A 225 22.48 9.05 10.19
C LYS A 225 22.25 10.46 9.66
N SER A 226 21.46 10.62 8.60
CA SER A 226 21.16 11.94 8.04
C SER A 226 20.48 12.87 9.06
N TRP A 227 19.61 12.34 9.92
CA TRP A 227 18.99 13.12 11.00
C TRP A 227 19.96 13.44 12.11
N LEU A 228 20.83 12.50 12.49
CA LEU A 228 21.79 12.67 13.57
C LEU A 228 23.02 13.52 13.17
N ASP A 229 23.28 13.67 11.89
CA ASP A 229 24.29 14.60 11.36
C ASP A 229 23.80 16.07 11.43
N MET A 230 22.48 16.31 11.56
CA MET A 230 21.89 17.60 11.88
C MET A 230 21.70 17.71 13.39
N ASP A 231 21.69 18.95 13.92
CA ASP A 231 21.38 19.17 15.34
C ASP A 231 19.90 18.89 15.59
N LEU A 232 19.60 17.82 16.35
CA LEU A 232 18.25 17.49 16.73
C LEU A 232 17.61 18.60 17.54
N GLN A 233 16.37 18.95 17.22
CA GLN A 233 15.62 19.98 17.92
C GLN A 233 14.61 19.37 18.90
N PRO A 234 14.26 20.06 20.00
CA PRO A 234 13.15 19.64 20.85
C PRO A 234 11.86 19.50 20.04
N ARG A 235 11.11 18.43 20.28
CA ARG A 235 9.89 18.13 19.55
C ARG A 235 8.66 18.24 20.46
N ALA A 236 7.64 18.98 20.06
CA ALA A 236 6.42 19.12 20.81
C ALA A 236 5.64 17.81 20.87
N MET A 237 5.27 17.38 22.07
CA MET A 237 4.52 16.16 22.39
C MET A 237 3.06 16.42 22.70
N THR A 238 2.62 17.64 22.55
CA THR A 238 1.22 18.08 22.75
C THR A 238 0.75 18.93 21.59
N ARG A 239 -0.57 19.02 21.40
CA ARG A 239 -1.20 19.82 20.35
C ARG A 239 -2.48 20.46 20.85
N ASP A 240 -2.82 21.62 20.29
CA ASP A 240 -4.10 22.29 20.49
C ASP A 240 -5.14 21.68 19.54
N LEU A 241 -5.83 20.64 19.98
CA LEU A 241 -6.83 19.89 19.23
C LEU A 241 -7.91 19.36 20.17
N ASP A 242 -9.13 19.15 19.61
CA ASP A 242 -10.27 18.63 20.36
C ASP A 242 -10.36 17.09 20.36
N TRP A 243 -9.64 16.41 19.47
CA TRP A 243 -9.67 14.96 19.30
C TRP A 243 -8.31 14.33 19.58
N GLY A 244 -8.23 13.56 20.64
CA GLY A 244 -7.02 12.89 21.11
C GLY A 244 -7.10 12.61 22.62
N ILE A 245 -5.98 12.19 23.20
CA ILE A 245 -5.87 11.95 24.65
C ILE A 245 -5.58 13.28 25.35
N PRO A 246 -6.42 13.74 26.29
CA PRO A 246 -6.16 14.97 27.03
C PRO A 246 -4.80 14.92 27.75
N VAL A 247 -4.07 16.03 27.70
CA VAL A 247 -2.77 16.14 28.38
C VAL A 247 -2.99 16.12 29.90
N PRO A 248 -2.39 15.20 30.65
CA PRO A 248 -2.75 14.91 32.04
C PRO A 248 -2.01 15.78 33.08
N VAL A 249 -1.69 17.04 32.75
CA VAL A 249 -0.99 17.96 33.65
C VAL A 249 -1.72 19.28 33.78
N GLU A 250 -1.48 20.02 34.88
CA GLU A 250 -2.09 21.31 35.14
C GLU A 250 -1.68 22.38 34.10
N GLY A 251 -2.62 23.23 33.70
CA GLY A 251 -2.40 24.27 32.69
C GLY A 251 -2.34 23.76 31.26
N ALA A 252 -2.87 22.55 31.00
CA ALA A 252 -2.94 21.92 29.69
C ALA A 252 -4.37 21.82 29.13
N GLU A 253 -5.29 22.67 29.62
CA GLU A 253 -6.70 22.69 29.19
C GLU A 253 -6.78 22.93 27.67
N GLY A 254 -7.62 22.16 26.96
CA GLY A 254 -7.77 22.24 25.49
C GLY A 254 -6.64 21.67 24.70
N LYS A 255 -5.77 20.86 25.33
CA LYS A 255 -4.64 20.20 24.66
C LYS A 255 -4.74 18.69 24.75
N VAL A 256 -4.24 18.04 23.69
CA VAL A 256 -4.14 16.58 23.58
C VAL A 256 -2.69 16.15 23.35
N LEU A 257 -2.40 14.90 23.66
CA LEU A 257 -1.13 14.28 23.30
C LEU A 257 -0.96 14.26 21.77
N TYR A 258 0.25 14.52 21.33
CA TYR A 258 0.57 14.45 19.91
C TYR A 258 0.45 12.98 19.41
N VAL A 259 -0.18 12.79 18.27
CA VAL A 259 -0.45 11.46 17.71
C VAL A 259 0.80 10.57 17.61
N TRP A 260 1.95 11.13 17.29
CA TRP A 260 3.22 10.40 17.24
C TRP A 260 3.89 10.20 18.62
N PHE A 261 3.33 10.76 19.68
CA PHE A 261 3.64 10.39 21.05
C PHE A 261 2.75 9.22 21.50
N ASP A 262 1.45 9.31 21.24
CA ASP A 262 0.50 8.31 21.75
C ASP A 262 0.48 7.03 20.89
N ALA A 263 0.54 7.10 19.57
CA ALA A 263 0.44 5.93 18.70
C ALA A 263 1.48 4.84 18.99
N PRO A 264 2.80 5.14 19.14
CA PRO A 264 3.75 4.08 19.48
C PRO A 264 3.56 3.50 20.89
N ILE A 265 3.01 4.25 21.84
CA ILE A 265 2.60 3.73 23.14
C ILE A 265 1.47 2.71 22.99
N GLY A 266 0.70 2.81 21.91
CA GLY A 266 -0.33 1.84 21.51
C GLY A 266 0.19 0.41 21.45
N TYR A 267 1.43 0.20 21.04
CA TYR A 267 2.02 -1.14 21.06
C TYR A 267 2.09 -1.73 22.47
N ILE A 268 2.47 -0.91 23.45
CA ILE A 268 2.59 -1.33 24.84
C ILE A 268 1.20 -1.55 25.46
N SER A 269 0.28 -0.61 25.25
CA SER A 269 -1.07 -0.72 25.80
C SER A 269 -1.86 -1.89 25.21
N ASN A 270 -1.68 -2.18 23.90
CA ASN A 270 -2.28 -3.34 23.25
C ASN A 270 -1.69 -4.65 23.79
N THR A 271 -0.38 -4.67 24.06
CA THR A 271 0.26 -5.81 24.76
C THR A 271 -0.36 -6.01 26.14
N LYS A 272 -0.53 -4.93 26.89
CA LYS A 272 -1.17 -5.00 28.22
C LYS A 272 -2.62 -5.51 28.13
N GLU A 273 -3.39 -5.01 27.18
CA GLU A 273 -4.77 -5.46 26.93
C GLU A 273 -4.83 -6.98 26.67
N LEU A 274 -3.95 -7.49 25.81
CA LEU A 274 -3.85 -8.91 25.52
C LEU A 274 -3.46 -9.74 26.75
N CYS A 275 -2.46 -9.28 27.50
CA CYS A 275 -2.00 -9.97 28.69
C CYS A 275 -3.05 -9.99 29.81
N ASP A 276 -3.78 -8.87 29.99
CA ASP A 276 -4.87 -8.78 30.95
C ASP A 276 -6.04 -9.69 30.57
N ALA A 277 -6.32 -9.83 29.26
CA ALA A 277 -7.39 -10.70 28.75
C ALA A 277 -7.04 -12.19 28.80
N GLN A 278 -5.76 -12.55 28.67
CA GLN A 278 -5.29 -13.95 28.62
C GLN A 278 -4.03 -14.15 29.48
N PRO A 279 -4.09 -13.91 30.80
CA PRO A 279 -2.91 -13.90 31.67
C PRO A 279 -2.21 -15.25 31.75
N GLU A 280 -2.94 -16.35 31.68
CA GLU A 280 -2.40 -17.73 31.74
C GLU A 280 -1.50 -18.03 30.51
N LYS A 281 -1.85 -17.48 29.35
CA LYS A 281 -1.09 -17.69 28.12
C LYS A 281 0.11 -16.75 28.01
N TRP A 282 -0.09 -15.46 28.32
CA TRP A 282 0.89 -14.43 27.98
C TRP A 282 1.72 -13.93 29.19
N GLY A 283 1.21 -14.15 30.41
CA GLY A 283 1.82 -13.60 31.62
C GLY A 283 1.70 -12.08 31.70
N PRO A 284 2.48 -11.42 32.57
CA PRO A 284 2.44 -9.98 32.72
C PRO A 284 3.06 -9.28 31.50
N TRP A 285 2.46 -8.14 31.08
CA TRP A 285 2.91 -7.39 29.91
C TRP A 285 4.37 -6.88 30.03
N GLN A 286 4.84 -6.63 31.26
CA GLN A 286 6.22 -6.24 31.55
C GLN A 286 7.26 -7.26 31.05
N LYS A 287 6.90 -8.54 31.05
CA LYS A 287 7.71 -9.62 30.48
C LYS A 287 8.11 -9.34 29.03
N TRP A 288 7.26 -8.65 28.27
CA TRP A 288 7.42 -8.40 26.85
C TRP A 288 8.11 -7.06 26.54
N TRP A 289 8.04 -6.09 27.47
CA TRP A 289 8.52 -4.73 27.22
C TRP A 289 9.61 -4.26 28.20
N GLN A 290 9.84 -4.98 29.31
CA GLN A 290 10.78 -4.56 30.36
C GLN A 290 11.84 -5.63 30.70
N ASP A 291 11.63 -6.88 30.25
CA ASP A 291 12.61 -7.95 30.46
C ASP A 291 13.71 -7.88 29.37
N PRO A 292 14.99 -7.70 29.74
CA PRO A 292 16.10 -7.59 28.77
C PRO A 292 16.32 -8.88 27.95
N THR A 293 15.72 -10.01 28.34
CA THR A 293 15.72 -11.25 27.55
C THR A 293 14.62 -11.28 26.48
N SER A 294 13.80 -10.23 26.35
CA SER A 294 12.82 -10.04 25.30
C SER A 294 13.42 -9.22 24.17
N ARG A 295 13.15 -9.66 22.94
CA ARG A 295 13.52 -8.98 21.71
C ARG A 295 12.36 -8.12 21.24
N LEU A 296 12.61 -6.89 20.79
CA LEU A 296 11.61 -6.00 20.21
C LEU A 296 11.94 -5.73 18.75
N VAL A 297 10.99 -6.01 17.84
CA VAL A 297 11.15 -5.79 16.41
C VAL A 297 9.96 -5.00 15.88
N HIS A 298 10.23 -3.85 15.23
CA HIS A 298 9.21 -2.99 14.64
C HIS A 298 9.20 -3.06 13.12
N PHE A 299 8.12 -3.57 12.52
CA PHE A 299 7.93 -3.51 11.06
C PHE A 299 7.20 -2.22 10.68
N ILE A 300 7.83 -1.43 9.82
CA ILE A 300 7.37 -0.09 9.46
C ILE A 300 7.59 0.24 7.98
N GLY A 301 6.93 1.28 7.46
CA GLY A 301 7.31 1.95 6.23
C GLY A 301 8.38 3.03 6.46
N LYS A 302 9.09 3.44 5.42
CA LYS A 302 10.20 4.40 5.50
C LYS A 302 9.82 5.76 6.10
N ASP A 303 8.58 6.17 5.96
CA ASP A 303 8.02 7.40 6.53
C ASP A 303 7.96 7.39 8.06
N ASN A 304 8.04 6.22 8.66
CA ASN A 304 7.99 6.01 10.12
C ASN A 304 9.37 5.83 10.77
N ILE A 305 10.46 5.82 10.00
CA ILE A 305 11.81 5.54 10.53
C ILE A 305 12.18 6.48 11.68
N VAL A 306 11.99 7.79 11.50
CA VAL A 306 12.35 8.79 12.52
C VAL A 306 11.60 8.56 13.83
N PHE A 307 10.32 8.21 13.73
CA PHE A 307 9.50 7.97 14.92
C PHE A 307 9.88 6.69 15.66
N HIS A 308 10.22 5.61 14.96
CA HIS A 308 10.54 4.31 15.57
C HIS A 308 12.04 4.14 15.91
N CYS A 309 12.91 4.92 15.28
CA CYS A 309 14.35 4.82 15.54
C CYS A 309 14.92 5.97 16.39
N ILE A 310 14.26 7.13 16.44
CA ILE A 310 14.73 8.31 17.18
C ILE A 310 13.74 8.69 18.28
N VAL A 311 12.49 9.03 17.92
CA VAL A 311 11.55 9.62 18.89
C VAL A 311 11.10 8.59 19.93
N PHE A 312 10.55 7.47 19.51
CA PHE A 312 10.04 6.45 20.43
C PHE A 312 11.12 5.80 21.30
N PRO A 313 12.29 5.42 20.76
CA PRO A 313 13.41 4.95 21.62
C PRO A 313 13.86 5.99 22.65
N THR A 314 13.86 7.28 22.28
CA THR A 314 14.15 8.36 23.25
C THR A 314 13.09 8.41 24.36
N MET A 315 11.80 8.27 24.01
CA MET A 315 10.72 8.22 25.00
C MET A 315 10.89 7.02 25.95
N LEU A 316 11.18 5.83 25.41
CA LEU A 316 11.42 4.61 26.19
C LEU A 316 12.63 4.76 27.12
N LYS A 317 13.73 5.32 26.60
CA LYS A 317 14.96 5.55 27.35
C LYS A 317 14.80 6.59 28.46
N ALA A 318 14.09 7.69 28.17
CA ALA A 318 13.76 8.73 29.15
C ALA A 318 12.84 8.20 30.26
N HIS A 319 11.86 7.33 29.91
CA HIS A 319 11.03 6.64 30.89
C HIS A 319 11.85 5.72 31.77
N GLY A 320 12.82 4.97 31.23
CA GLY A 320 13.84 4.22 31.97
C GLY A 320 13.58 2.73 32.18
N ASP A 321 12.32 2.29 32.04
CA ASP A 321 11.93 0.91 32.41
C ASP A 321 11.80 -0.05 31.23
N TYR A 322 11.93 0.44 29.99
CA TYR A 322 11.64 -0.31 28.76
C TYR A 322 12.88 -0.81 28.03
N ILE A 323 12.74 -1.96 27.39
CA ILE A 323 13.71 -2.42 26.37
C ILE A 323 13.61 -1.54 25.12
N LEU A 324 14.70 -1.52 24.36
CA LEU A 324 14.78 -0.78 23.09
C LEU A 324 14.62 -1.73 21.91
N PRO A 325 14.25 -1.21 20.71
CA PRO A 325 14.19 -2.02 19.51
C PRO A 325 15.53 -2.69 19.19
N ASP A 326 15.53 -4.01 19.02
CA ASP A 326 16.67 -4.77 18.52
C ASP A 326 16.82 -4.59 17.00
N ASN A 327 15.70 -4.51 16.28
CA ASN A 327 15.72 -4.22 14.86
C ASN A 327 14.44 -3.49 14.41
N VAL A 328 14.57 -2.69 13.36
CA VAL A 328 13.47 -1.93 12.75
C VAL A 328 13.48 -2.17 11.23
N PRO A 329 13.00 -3.34 10.76
CA PRO A 329 12.91 -3.62 9.33
C PRO A 329 11.93 -2.66 8.67
N SER A 330 12.44 -1.73 7.88
CA SER A 330 11.65 -0.75 7.13
C SER A 330 11.74 -1.03 5.64
N ASN A 331 10.61 -1.02 4.97
CA ASN A 331 10.51 -1.09 3.52
C ASN A 331 10.31 0.28 2.89
N GLU A 332 10.75 0.40 1.63
CA GLU A 332 10.51 1.53 0.76
C GLU A 332 9.05 1.53 0.24
N PHE A 333 8.69 2.41 -0.71
CA PHE A 333 7.33 2.45 -1.24
C PHE A 333 7.09 1.44 -2.37
N LEU A 334 5.87 0.93 -2.40
CA LEU A 334 5.34 0.19 -3.54
C LEU A 334 4.49 1.14 -4.39
N ASN A 335 4.79 1.22 -5.68
CA ASN A 335 4.01 1.93 -6.68
C ASN A 335 2.95 1.01 -7.29
N LEU A 336 1.96 1.58 -7.95
CA LEU A 336 0.89 0.87 -8.67
C LEU A 336 0.87 1.35 -10.12
N GLU A 337 1.06 0.43 -11.08
CA GLU A 337 1.12 0.74 -12.51
C GLU A 337 2.06 1.93 -12.82
N ASN A 338 3.24 1.92 -12.19
CA ASN A 338 4.29 2.94 -12.27
C ASN A 338 3.96 4.32 -11.67
N ASP A 339 2.81 4.46 -11.02
CA ASP A 339 2.43 5.68 -10.30
C ASP A 339 2.44 5.45 -8.78
N LYS A 340 2.73 6.53 -8.02
CA LYS A 340 2.69 6.49 -6.56
C LYS A 340 1.27 6.22 -6.08
N ILE A 341 1.10 5.20 -5.22
CA ILE A 341 -0.17 4.93 -4.55
C ILE A 341 -0.60 6.16 -3.75
N SER A 342 -1.89 6.52 -3.84
CA SER A 342 -2.44 7.73 -3.22
C SER A 342 -3.86 7.48 -2.72
N THR A 343 -4.03 7.51 -1.39
CA THR A 343 -5.35 7.38 -0.74
C THR A 343 -6.27 8.56 -1.07
N SER A 344 -5.74 9.78 -1.11
CA SER A 344 -6.52 10.99 -1.41
C SER A 344 -7.06 11.02 -2.84
N ARG A 345 -6.34 10.43 -3.78
CA ARG A 345 -6.75 10.28 -5.19
C ARG A 345 -7.46 8.97 -5.47
N ASN A 346 -7.69 8.13 -4.48
CA ASN A 346 -8.21 6.77 -4.62
C ASN A 346 -7.41 5.91 -5.64
N TRP A 347 -6.11 6.23 -5.85
CA TRP A 347 -5.21 5.48 -6.71
C TRP A 347 -4.54 4.38 -5.89
N ALA A 348 -5.24 3.27 -5.70
CA ALA A 348 -4.80 2.17 -4.85
C ALA A 348 -5.54 0.87 -5.22
N VAL A 349 -4.95 -0.26 -4.87
CA VAL A 349 -5.65 -1.55 -4.76
C VAL A 349 -5.97 -1.76 -3.28
N TRP A 350 -7.25 -1.62 -2.93
CA TRP A 350 -7.73 -1.76 -1.56
C TRP A 350 -7.89 -3.23 -1.19
N LEU A 351 -7.44 -3.62 0.00
CA LEU A 351 -7.50 -5.02 0.44
C LEU A 351 -8.93 -5.56 0.50
N HIS A 352 -9.87 -4.81 1.07
CA HIS A 352 -11.27 -5.23 1.18
C HIS A 352 -11.94 -5.41 -0.20
N GLU A 353 -11.57 -4.62 -1.22
CA GLU A 353 -12.03 -4.79 -2.59
C GLU A 353 -11.38 -6.00 -3.25
N TYR A 354 -10.05 -6.15 -3.09
CA TYR A 354 -9.32 -7.29 -3.61
C TYR A 354 -9.91 -8.63 -3.13
N LEU A 355 -10.24 -8.73 -1.85
CA LEU A 355 -10.83 -9.96 -1.27
C LEU A 355 -12.20 -10.31 -1.88
N VAL A 356 -12.94 -9.32 -2.36
CA VAL A 356 -14.21 -9.51 -3.09
C VAL A 356 -13.96 -9.88 -4.56
N ASP A 357 -13.02 -9.19 -5.22
CA ASP A 357 -12.73 -9.39 -6.65
C ASP A 357 -11.98 -10.70 -6.93
N PHE A 358 -11.17 -11.17 -5.98
CA PHE A 358 -10.33 -12.38 -6.07
C PHE A 358 -10.55 -13.33 -4.88
N PRO A 359 -11.77 -13.90 -4.72
CA PRO A 359 -12.06 -14.77 -3.60
C PRO A 359 -11.16 -16.02 -3.61
N GLY A 360 -10.61 -16.36 -2.44
CA GLY A 360 -9.72 -17.53 -2.29
C GLY A 360 -8.30 -17.34 -2.84
N LYS A 361 -7.93 -16.14 -3.29
CA LYS A 361 -6.60 -15.84 -3.86
C LYS A 361 -5.74 -14.97 -2.93
N GLN A 362 -5.94 -15.07 -1.61
CA GLN A 362 -5.12 -14.37 -0.61
C GLN A 362 -3.63 -14.66 -0.79
N ASP A 363 -3.26 -15.93 -0.94
CA ASP A 363 -1.87 -16.36 -1.09
C ASP A 363 -1.25 -15.90 -2.41
N VAL A 364 -2.05 -15.72 -3.47
CA VAL A 364 -1.55 -15.15 -4.72
C VAL A 364 -1.06 -13.72 -4.49
N LEU A 365 -1.87 -12.90 -3.81
CA LEU A 365 -1.45 -11.53 -3.48
C LEU A 365 -0.25 -11.52 -2.52
N ARG A 366 -0.25 -12.38 -1.48
CA ARG A 366 0.90 -12.51 -0.56
C ARG A 366 2.19 -12.85 -1.30
N TYR A 367 2.12 -13.81 -2.23
CA TYR A 367 3.25 -14.21 -3.06
C TYR A 367 3.79 -13.05 -3.90
N VAL A 368 2.91 -12.35 -4.62
CA VAL A 368 3.31 -11.25 -5.51
C VAL A 368 3.86 -10.06 -4.71
N LEU A 369 3.23 -9.70 -3.59
CA LEU A 369 3.70 -8.62 -2.73
C LEU A 369 5.06 -8.94 -2.10
N THR A 370 5.31 -10.21 -1.73
CA THR A 370 6.62 -10.64 -1.21
C THR A 370 7.67 -10.63 -2.31
N ALA A 371 7.34 -11.14 -3.51
CA ALA A 371 8.27 -11.14 -4.65
C ALA A 371 8.63 -9.70 -5.10
N ASN A 372 7.72 -8.75 -4.91
CA ASN A 372 7.90 -7.33 -5.23
C ASN A 372 8.14 -6.47 -3.98
N ALA A 373 8.45 -7.08 -2.82
CA ALA A 373 8.68 -6.32 -1.60
C ALA A 373 9.75 -5.23 -1.81
N PRO A 374 9.46 -3.97 -1.44
CA PRO A 374 10.37 -2.85 -1.65
C PRO A 374 11.44 -2.78 -0.54
N GLU A 375 12.23 -3.86 -0.37
CA GLU A 375 13.16 -4.02 0.75
C GLU A 375 14.33 -3.03 0.77
N THR A 376 14.80 -2.62 -0.40
CA THR A 376 16.00 -1.76 -0.54
C THR A 376 15.79 -0.52 -1.40
N LYS A 377 14.75 -0.52 -2.21
CA LYS A 377 14.35 0.59 -3.09
C LYS A 377 12.87 0.50 -3.39
N ASP A 378 12.26 1.59 -3.80
CA ASP A 378 10.89 1.61 -4.30
C ASP A 378 10.72 0.54 -5.39
N ASN A 379 9.58 -0.14 -5.37
CA ASN A 379 9.23 -1.16 -6.34
C ASN A 379 7.83 -0.89 -6.91
N ASN A 380 7.40 -1.70 -7.85
CA ASN A 380 6.15 -1.51 -8.58
C ASN A 380 5.29 -2.77 -8.55
N PHE A 381 4.01 -2.60 -8.37
CA PHE A 381 2.98 -3.62 -8.59
C PHE A 381 2.28 -3.31 -9.91
N THR A 382 2.15 -4.32 -10.76
CA THR A 382 1.28 -4.26 -11.94
C THR A 382 0.35 -5.47 -11.96
N TRP A 383 -0.86 -5.28 -12.46
CA TRP A 383 -1.81 -6.38 -12.62
C TRP A 383 -1.29 -7.45 -13.58
N LYS A 384 -0.47 -7.04 -14.56
CA LYS A 384 0.17 -8.00 -15.47
C LYS A 384 1.22 -8.87 -14.74
N ASP A 385 2.07 -8.29 -13.90
CA ASP A 385 3.03 -9.08 -13.09
C ASP A 385 2.30 -9.99 -12.09
N PHE A 386 1.18 -9.53 -11.52
CA PHE A 386 0.32 -10.33 -10.66
C PHE A 386 -0.20 -11.59 -11.39
N GLN A 387 -0.73 -11.45 -12.59
CA GLN A 387 -1.17 -12.56 -13.42
C GLN A 387 -0.01 -13.49 -13.80
N ASP A 388 1.09 -12.91 -14.29
CA ASP A 388 2.25 -13.65 -14.77
C ASP A 388 2.88 -14.49 -13.65
N ARG A 389 3.03 -13.95 -12.44
CA ARG A 389 3.55 -14.71 -11.29
C ARG A 389 2.60 -15.81 -10.85
N ASN A 390 1.30 -15.54 -10.80
CA ASN A 390 0.34 -16.61 -10.52
C ASN A 390 0.43 -17.72 -11.56
N ASN A 391 0.33 -17.38 -12.85
CA ASN A 391 0.19 -18.38 -13.91
C ASN A 391 1.50 -19.13 -14.16
N ASN A 392 2.66 -18.44 -14.13
CA ASN A 392 3.96 -19.02 -14.50
C ASN A 392 4.76 -19.55 -13.31
N GLU A 393 4.51 -19.08 -12.09
CA GLU A 393 5.25 -19.53 -10.90
C GLU A 393 4.37 -20.40 -9.99
N LEU A 394 3.22 -19.89 -9.51
CA LEU A 394 2.35 -20.64 -8.60
C LEU A 394 1.65 -21.80 -9.30
N VAL A 395 1.06 -21.59 -10.47
CA VAL A 395 0.37 -22.65 -11.22
C VAL A 395 1.36 -23.56 -11.93
N ALA A 396 2.22 -23.00 -12.79
CA ALA A 396 3.07 -23.79 -13.69
C ALA A 396 4.27 -24.44 -13.01
N VAL A 397 4.75 -23.91 -11.86
CA VAL A 397 5.88 -24.50 -11.13
C VAL A 397 5.40 -25.18 -9.86
N TYR A 398 4.88 -24.46 -8.89
CA TYR A 398 4.52 -25.02 -7.59
C TYR A 398 3.33 -26.00 -7.70
N GLY A 399 2.20 -25.52 -8.19
CA GLY A 399 0.99 -26.33 -8.32
C GLY A 399 1.16 -27.53 -9.27
N ASN A 400 1.88 -27.34 -10.37
CA ASN A 400 2.16 -28.42 -11.31
C ASN A 400 2.99 -29.55 -10.68
N PHE A 401 4.05 -29.20 -9.93
CA PHE A 401 4.86 -30.20 -9.24
C PHE A 401 4.04 -31.00 -8.23
N VAL A 402 3.34 -30.30 -7.34
CA VAL A 402 2.48 -30.92 -6.32
C VAL A 402 1.44 -31.84 -6.97
N ASN A 403 0.73 -31.34 -7.98
CA ASN A 403 -0.29 -32.13 -8.67
C ASN A 403 0.29 -33.37 -9.33
N ARG A 404 1.42 -33.26 -10.02
CA ARG A 404 2.09 -34.42 -10.67
C ARG A 404 2.49 -35.47 -9.63
N ALA A 405 3.15 -35.09 -8.54
CA ALA A 405 3.59 -36.02 -7.50
C ALA A 405 2.39 -36.75 -6.86
N LEU A 406 1.35 -36.03 -6.46
CA LEU A 406 0.17 -36.61 -5.82
C LEU A 406 -0.66 -37.48 -6.78
N GLN A 407 -0.90 -37.02 -8.02
CA GLN A 407 -1.68 -37.79 -9.01
C GLN A 407 -0.96 -39.06 -9.47
N LEU A 408 0.35 -39.04 -9.65
CA LEU A 408 1.11 -40.23 -9.99
C LEU A 408 1.11 -41.23 -8.83
N THR A 409 1.23 -40.75 -7.58
CA THR A 409 1.13 -41.62 -6.40
C THR A 409 -0.27 -42.22 -6.26
N LYS A 410 -1.31 -41.44 -6.50
CA LYS A 410 -2.68 -41.95 -6.53
C LYS A 410 -2.88 -43.00 -7.60
N LYS A 411 -2.33 -42.78 -8.80
CA LYS A 411 -2.45 -43.67 -9.96
C LYS A 411 -1.74 -45.01 -9.75
N TYR A 412 -0.49 -45.00 -9.26
CA TYR A 412 0.35 -46.20 -9.19
C TYR A 412 0.29 -46.89 -7.83
N PHE A 413 0.00 -46.18 -6.74
CA PHE A 413 0.06 -46.70 -5.38
C PHE A 413 -1.22 -46.40 -4.57
N ASN A 414 -2.36 -46.08 -5.22
CA ASN A 414 -3.63 -45.81 -4.60
C ASN A 414 -3.56 -44.67 -3.53
N GLY A 415 -2.63 -43.73 -3.68
CA GLY A 415 -2.40 -42.63 -2.74
C GLY A 415 -1.64 -43.04 -1.45
N VAL A 416 -1.00 -44.21 -1.45
CA VAL A 416 -0.13 -44.65 -0.35
C VAL A 416 1.31 -44.28 -0.68
N VAL A 417 2.04 -43.73 0.27
CA VAL A 417 3.46 -43.39 0.14
C VAL A 417 4.24 -44.69 -0.06
N PRO A 418 4.95 -44.87 -1.19
CA PRO A 418 5.70 -46.10 -1.48
C PRO A 418 6.98 -46.19 -0.63
N GLU A 419 7.57 -47.37 -0.60
CA GLU A 419 8.89 -47.59 0.00
C GLU A 419 9.98 -46.92 -0.87
N CYS A 420 11.03 -46.42 -0.22
CA CYS A 420 12.24 -45.97 -0.90
C CYS A 420 13.14 -47.15 -1.15
N GLY A 421 13.40 -47.45 -2.43
CA GLY A 421 14.36 -48.46 -2.81
C GLY A 421 15.80 -47.91 -2.88
N GLU A 422 16.65 -48.60 -3.67
CA GLU A 422 18.03 -48.16 -3.88
C GLU A 422 18.09 -46.78 -4.59
N LEU A 423 18.90 -45.88 -4.03
CA LEU A 423 19.09 -44.53 -4.58
C LEU A 423 20.09 -44.55 -5.72
N GLN A 424 19.72 -43.93 -6.84
CA GLN A 424 20.59 -43.71 -7.99
C GLN A 424 21.27 -42.33 -7.89
N GLU A 425 22.24 -42.08 -8.77
CA GLU A 425 23.00 -40.83 -8.81
C GLU A 425 22.09 -39.56 -8.91
N VAL A 426 21.02 -39.64 -9.73
CA VAL A 426 20.05 -38.54 -9.88
C VAL A 426 19.32 -38.26 -8.60
N ASP A 427 19.02 -39.28 -7.78
CA ASP A 427 18.34 -39.14 -6.47
C ASP A 427 19.25 -38.47 -5.45
N LEU A 428 20.48 -38.97 -5.34
CA LEU A 428 21.50 -38.43 -4.45
C LEU A 428 21.79 -36.95 -4.77
N LYS A 429 21.90 -36.64 -6.06
CA LYS A 429 22.06 -35.25 -6.52
C LYS A 429 20.88 -34.37 -6.14
N THR A 430 19.65 -34.85 -6.32
CA THR A 430 18.44 -34.13 -5.97
C THR A 430 18.37 -33.86 -4.45
N ILE A 431 18.70 -34.85 -3.64
CA ILE A 431 18.76 -34.72 -2.17
C ILE A 431 19.80 -33.64 -1.79
N GLU A 432 20.98 -33.69 -2.42
CA GLU A 432 22.04 -32.69 -2.18
C GLU A 432 21.59 -31.26 -2.51
N GLU A 433 20.80 -31.09 -3.58
CA GLU A 433 20.32 -29.76 -4.01
C GLU A 433 19.36 -29.11 -3.00
N PHE A 434 18.61 -29.87 -2.19
CA PHE A 434 17.63 -29.32 -1.28
C PHE A 434 17.91 -29.53 0.22
N LYS A 435 18.88 -30.35 0.60
CA LYS A 435 19.16 -30.64 2.03
C LYS A 435 19.47 -29.41 2.87
N ASP A 436 20.07 -28.37 2.27
CA ASP A 436 20.47 -27.13 2.94
C ASP A 436 19.40 -26.03 2.85
N VAL A 437 18.18 -26.35 2.36
CA VAL A 437 17.12 -25.36 2.17
C VAL A 437 16.77 -24.66 3.48
N LYS A 438 16.75 -25.39 4.60
CA LYS A 438 16.46 -24.83 5.93
C LYS A 438 17.46 -23.74 6.30
N GLN A 439 18.75 -24.02 6.23
CA GLN A 439 19.79 -23.06 6.58
C GLN A 439 19.76 -21.83 5.67
N LYS A 440 19.49 -22.01 4.38
CA LYS A 440 19.40 -20.92 3.41
C LYS A 440 18.20 -20.01 3.71
N VAL A 441 17.02 -20.60 3.91
CA VAL A 441 15.80 -19.83 4.19
C VAL A 441 15.88 -19.16 5.57
N GLU A 442 16.39 -19.84 6.61
CA GLU A 442 16.59 -19.26 7.93
C GLU A 442 17.52 -18.05 7.90
N ALA A 443 18.68 -18.16 7.25
CA ALA A 443 19.64 -17.05 7.16
C ALA A 443 19.04 -15.80 6.48
N LEU A 444 18.14 -16.02 5.52
CA LEU A 444 17.45 -14.94 4.83
C LEU A 444 16.32 -14.34 5.69
N LEU A 445 15.51 -15.17 6.36
CA LEU A 445 14.43 -14.70 7.23
C LEU A 445 14.98 -13.99 8.48
N ASP A 446 16.05 -14.51 9.08
CA ASP A 446 16.71 -13.91 10.25
C ASP A 446 17.33 -12.52 9.94
N THR A 447 17.65 -12.28 8.65
CA THR A 447 18.13 -10.98 8.14
C THR A 447 17.06 -10.17 7.41
N PHE A 448 15.78 -10.54 7.55
CA PHE A 448 14.62 -9.84 6.96
C PHE A 448 14.65 -9.71 5.43
N LYS A 449 15.23 -10.69 4.72
CA LYS A 449 15.30 -10.76 3.25
C LYS A 449 14.21 -11.68 2.71
N PHE A 450 12.96 -11.24 2.79
CA PHE A 450 11.78 -12.07 2.50
C PHE A 450 11.65 -12.44 1.03
N ARG A 451 12.04 -11.55 0.11
CA ARG A 451 12.06 -11.86 -1.34
C ARG A 451 12.96 -13.04 -1.67
N ASP A 452 14.18 -13.00 -1.16
CA ASP A 452 15.16 -14.06 -1.43
C ASP A 452 14.76 -15.33 -0.71
N ALA A 453 14.21 -15.26 0.51
CA ALA A 453 13.72 -16.43 1.25
C ALA A 453 12.56 -17.13 0.50
N GLN A 454 11.60 -16.38 -0.04
CA GLN A 454 10.52 -16.92 -0.87
C GLN A 454 11.05 -17.55 -2.15
N LYS A 455 12.07 -16.95 -2.77
CA LYS A 455 12.72 -17.50 -3.97
C LYS A 455 13.41 -18.83 -3.69
N GLU A 456 14.08 -18.97 -2.54
CA GLU A 456 14.70 -20.25 -2.12
C GLU A 456 13.63 -21.31 -1.82
N ALA A 457 12.51 -20.94 -1.17
CA ALA A 457 11.40 -21.88 -0.99
C ALA A 457 10.82 -22.34 -2.34
N MET A 458 10.64 -21.43 -3.33
CA MET A 458 10.18 -21.79 -4.67
C MET A 458 11.18 -22.69 -5.44
N ASN A 459 12.46 -22.64 -5.09
CA ASN A 459 13.46 -23.48 -5.70
C ASN A 459 13.21 -24.99 -5.44
N LEU A 460 12.62 -25.33 -4.29
CA LEU A 460 12.17 -26.71 -4.01
C LEU A 460 11.21 -27.25 -5.09
N ALA A 461 10.26 -26.43 -5.51
CA ALA A 461 9.31 -26.81 -6.56
C ALA A 461 10.00 -26.96 -7.94
N ARG A 462 11.01 -26.12 -8.21
CA ARG A 462 11.82 -26.24 -9.44
C ARG A 462 12.64 -27.52 -9.45
N ILE A 463 13.30 -27.84 -8.34
CA ILE A 463 14.03 -29.09 -8.13
C ILE A 463 13.09 -30.28 -8.34
N GLY A 464 11.91 -30.27 -7.72
CA GLY A 464 10.92 -31.32 -7.84
C GLY A 464 10.40 -31.53 -9.27
N ASN A 465 10.06 -30.45 -9.99
CA ASN A 465 9.65 -30.52 -11.38
C ASN A 465 10.77 -31.10 -12.28
N LYS A 466 12.00 -30.65 -12.07
CA LYS A 466 13.15 -31.14 -12.80
C LYS A 466 13.33 -32.63 -12.54
N TYR A 467 13.33 -33.07 -11.27
CA TYR A 467 13.51 -34.44 -10.86
C TYR A 467 12.46 -35.38 -11.48
N ILE A 468 11.16 -35.06 -11.36
CA ILE A 468 10.08 -35.85 -11.98
C ILE A 468 10.24 -35.91 -13.52
N THR A 469 10.70 -34.81 -14.13
CA THR A 469 10.88 -34.75 -15.58
C THR A 469 12.09 -35.57 -16.03
N ASP A 470 13.21 -35.46 -15.32
CA ASP A 470 14.44 -36.22 -15.64
C ASP A 470 14.26 -37.74 -15.42
N CYS A 471 13.45 -38.13 -14.41
CA CYS A 471 13.19 -39.53 -14.08
C CYS A 471 12.05 -40.18 -14.87
N GLU A 472 11.18 -39.42 -15.51
CA GLU A 472 10.04 -39.87 -16.34
C GLU A 472 9.24 -41.06 -15.75
N PRO A 473 8.71 -41.02 -14.52
CA PRO A 473 8.08 -42.17 -13.85
C PRO A 473 6.93 -42.79 -14.65
N TRP A 474 6.27 -42.06 -15.54
CA TRP A 474 5.22 -42.58 -16.43
C TRP A 474 5.76 -43.49 -17.55
N HIS A 475 7.03 -43.36 -17.90
CA HIS A 475 7.72 -44.28 -18.83
C HIS A 475 8.32 -45.44 -18.07
N VAL A 476 9.00 -45.21 -16.98
CA VAL A 476 9.64 -46.21 -16.11
C VAL A 476 8.62 -47.20 -15.56
N ALA A 477 7.39 -46.78 -15.25
CA ALA A 477 6.32 -47.65 -14.76
C ALA A 477 5.93 -48.80 -15.67
N LYS A 478 6.36 -48.77 -16.94
CA LYS A 478 6.11 -49.88 -17.90
C LYS A 478 7.08 -51.05 -17.74
N THR A 479 8.20 -50.82 -17.11
CA THR A 479 9.32 -51.78 -17.05
C THR A 479 9.89 -52.01 -15.65
N ASP A 480 9.84 -50.98 -14.78
CA ASP A 480 10.47 -51.02 -13.44
C ASP A 480 9.62 -50.24 -12.41
N MET A 481 8.69 -50.91 -11.77
CA MET A 481 7.85 -50.33 -10.73
C MET A 481 8.61 -50.08 -9.41
N GLU A 482 9.70 -50.82 -9.14
CA GLU A 482 10.51 -50.58 -7.94
C GLU A 482 11.23 -49.23 -8.06
N ARG A 483 11.71 -48.90 -9.24
CA ARG A 483 12.28 -47.57 -9.51
C ARG A 483 11.25 -46.45 -9.36
N VAL A 484 10.01 -46.65 -9.79
CA VAL A 484 8.91 -45.70 -9.65
C VAL A 484 8.59 -45.43 -8.16
N LYS A 485 8.68 -46.43 -7.28
CA LYS A 485 8.51 -46.23 -5.83
C LYS A 485 9.51 -45.20 -5.31
N THR A 486 10.80 -45.36 -5.61
CA THR A 486 11.85 -44.41 -5.16
C THR A 486 11.64 -43.02 -5.70
N ILE A 487 11.31 -42.88 -7.00
CA ILE A 487 11.04 -41.57 -7.61
C ILE A 487 9.89 -40.87 -6.94
N LEU A 488 8.77 -41.54 -6.72
CA LEU A 488 7.59 -40.94 -6.12
C LEU A 488 7.77 -40.72 -4.61
N TYR A 489 8.49 -41.60 -3.90
CA TYR A 489 8.86 -41.38 -2.52
C TYR A 489 9.60 -40.04 -2.36
N LEU A 490 10.69 -39.82 -3.09
CA LEU A 490 11.45 -38.55 -3.01
C LEU A 490 10.66 -37.37 -3.48
N SER A 491 9.83 -37.51 -4.51
CA SER A 491 8.93 -36.42 -4.96
C SER A 491 7.96 -36.02 -3.87
N LEU A 492 7.40 -36.97 -3.11
CA LEU A 492 6.51 -36.69 -1.98
C LEU A 492 7.25 -36.03 -0.80
N GLN A 493 8.50 -36.41 -0.54
CA GLN A 493 9.33 -35.73 0.46
C GLN A 493 9.56 -34.25 0.07
N LEU A 494 9.81 -33.95 -1.21
CA LEU A 494 9.93 -32.58 -1.70
C LEU A 494 8.61 -31.81 -1.58
N VAL A 495 7.45 -32.43 -1.85
CA VAL A 495 6.13 -31.83 -1.64
C VAL A 495 5.90 -31.49 -0.17
N ALA A 496 6.28 -32.40 0.75
CA ALA A 496 6.17 -32.14 2.19
C ALA A 496 7.12 -31.01 2.65
N ASN A 497 8.32 -30.94 2.09
CA ASN A 497 9.23 -29.81 2.32
C ASN A 497 8.67 -28.48 1.81
N LEU A 498 7.95 -28.47 0.68
CA LEU A 498 7.27 -27.27 0.16
C LEU A 498 6.19 -26.77 1.13
N GLU A 499 5.41 -27.68 1.72
CA GLU A 499 4.42 -27.34 2.72
C GLU A 499 5.06 -26.56 3.86
N ILE A 500 6.16 -27.09 4.44
CA ILE A 500 6.86 -26.44 5.55
C ILE A 500 7.46 -25.11 5.14
N ALA A 501 8.17 -25.07 4.00
CA ALA A 501 8.90 -23.89 3.55
C ALA A 501 7.97 -22.72 3.21
N PHE A 502 6.77 -23.01 2.68
CA PHE A 502 5.80 -21.98 2.28
C PHE A 502 4.78 -21.60 3.36
N GLU A 503 4.67 -22.31 4.47
CA GLU A 503 3.74 -21.94 5.56
C GLU A 503 3.85 -20.47 6.01
N PRO A 504 5.06 -19.88 6.17
CA PRO A 504 5.15 -18.46 6.52
C PRO A 504 4.62 -17.52 5.43
N PHE A 505 4.79 -17.90 4.17
CA PHE A 505 4.47 -17.04 3.01
C PHE A 505 3.03 -17.22 2.52
N LEU A 506 2.57 -18.48 2.41
CA LEU A 506 1.33 -18.90 1.77
C LEU A 506 0.50 -19.81 2.70
N PRO A 507 0.02 -19.29 3.83
CA PRO A 507 -0.59 -20.12 4.89
C PRO A 507 -1.84 -20.87 4.45
N PHE A 508 -2.65 -20.30 3.56
CA PHE A 508 -3.86 -20.97 3.06
C PHE A 508 -3.54 -22.13 2.12
N SER A 509 -2.52 -21.96 1.28
CA SER A 509 -2.07 -23.01 0.37
C SER A 509 -1.35 -24.14 1.12
N SER A 510 -0.53 -23.79 2.13
CA SER A 510 0.11 -24.78 3.00
C SER A 510 -0.91 -25.56 3.81
N ALA A 511 -1.95 -24.92 4.33
CA ALA A 511 -3.05 -25.63 5.00
C ALA A 511 -3.75 -26.64 4.08
N ARG A 512 -4.08 -26.24 2.84
CA ARG A 512 -4.65 -27.17 1.84
C ARG A 512 -3.69 -28.29 1.47
N LEU A 513 -2.39 -27.99 1.40
CA LEU A 513 -1.39 -28.99 1.10
C LEU A 513 -1.24 -29.99 2.25
N ARG A 514 -1.31 -29.57 3.53
CA ARG A 514 -1.39 -30.44 4.71
C ARG A 514 -2.55 -31.42 4.63
N GLU A 515 -3.74 -30.94 4.21
CA GLU A 515 -4.91 -31.81 3.99
C GLU A 515 -4.66 -32.84 2.90
N MET A 516 -4.05 -32.44 1.77
CA MET A 516 -3.70 -33.36 0.68
C MET A 516 -2.61 -34.37 1.09
N LEU A 517 -1.69 -33.99 1.95
CA LEU A 517 -0.67 -34.89 2.50
C LEU A 517 -1.17 -35.71 3.68
N ASN A 518 -2.36 -35.39 4.22
CA ASN A 518 -2.93 -36.00 5.43
C ASN A 518 -1.97 -35.94 6.65
N VAL A 519 -1.35 -34.76 6.85
CA VAL A 519 -0.47 -34.47 7.98
C VAL A 519 -1.12 -33.41 8.85
N THR A 520 -0.89 -33.46 10.19
CA THR A 520 -1.54 -32.57 11.16
C THR A 520 -0.65 -31.40 11.59
N ASP A 521 0.65 -31.61 11.61
CA ASP A 521 1.61 -30.65 12.12
C ASP A 521 2.65 -30.26 11.06
N THR A 522 3.06 -28.99 11.11
CA THR A 522 4.21 -28.46 10.40
C THR A 522 5.37 -28.30 11.37
N ASP A 523 6.46 -29.01 11.15
CA ASP A 523 7.66 -28.90 11.98
C ASP A 523 8.82 -28.32 11.19
N TRP A 524 9.11 -27.03 11.41
CA TRP A 524 10.21 -26.32 10.78
C TRP A 524 11.58 -27.00 10.97
N ALA A 525 11.75 -27.70 12.10
CA ALA A 525 13.01 -28.40 12.39
C ALA A 525 13.32 -29.49 11.37
N GLN A 526 12.30 -30.03 10.71
CA GLN A 526 12.41 -31.12 9.74
C GLN A 526 12.58 -30.62 8.29
N LEU A 527 12.54 -29.33 8.04
CA LEU A 527 12.75 -28.78 6.69
C LEU A 527 14.11 -29.22 6.14
N GLY A 528 14.11 -29.79 4.92
CA GLY A 528 15.27 -30.41 4.28
C GLY A 528 15.36 -31.93 4.50
N SER A 529 14.43 -32.54 5.25
CA SER A 529 14.40 -33.99 5.51
C SER A 529 13.87 -34.77 4.30
N THR A 530 14.37 -35.99 4.15
CA THR A 530 13.89 -36.99 3.18
C THR A 530 12.98 -38.06 3.79
N GLU A 531 12.54 -37.86 5.05
CA GLU A 531 11.76 -38.83 5.83
C GLU A 531 10.51 -38.20 6.48
N LEU A 532 9.96 -37.14 5.88
CA LEU A 532 8.75 -36.44 6.38
C LEU A 532 7.51 -37.30 6.27
N LEU A 533 7.37 -38.02 5.17
CA LEU A 533 6.28 -38.96 4.93
C LEU A 533 6.83 -40.39 4.95
N LYS A 534 6.32 -41.20 5.86
CA LYS A 534 6.78 -42.58 6.02
C LYS A 534 6.13 -43.51 4.98
N PRO A 535 6.84 -44.55 4.50
CA PRO A 535 6.21 -45.59 3.69
C PRO A 535 4.93 -46.14 4.35
N GLY A 536 3.92 -46.39 3.54
CA GLY A 536 2.61 -46.84 4.03
C GLY A 536 1.66 -45.72 4.50
N HIS A 537 2.12 -44.48 4.59
CA HIS A 537 1.24 -43.33 4.92
C HIS A 537 0.20 -43.09 3.82
N GLN A 538 -1.07 -42.97 4.20
CA GLN A 538 -2.17 -42.71 3.28
C GLN A 538 -2.32 -41.21 3.06
N LEU A 539 -2.16 -40.77 1.81
CA LEU A 539 -2.41 -39.38 1.41
C LEU A 539 -3.89 -39.06 1.35
N GLY A 540 -4.22 -37.80 1.51
CA GLY A 540 -5.55 -37.24 1.28
C GLY A 540 -5.92 -37.16 -0.21
N THR A 541 -7.02 -36.46 -0.51
CA THR A 541 -7.49 -36.32 -1.88
C THR A 541 -6.73 -35.20 -2.60
N PRO A 542 -6.03 -35.50 -3.73
CA PRO A 542 -5.37 -34.46 -4.51
C PRO A 542 -6.37 -33.46 -5.10
N ALA A 543 -6.07 -32.17 -4.98
CA ALA A 543 -6.80 -31.07 -5.58
C ALA A 543 -5.83 -30.06 -6.22
N LEU A 544 -6.34 -29.18 -7.08
CA LEU A 544 -5.52 -28.10 -7.62
C LEU A 544 -5.23 -27.08 -6.53
N LEU A 545 -3.96 -26.77 -6.32
CA LEU A 545 -3.51 -25.82 -5.31
C LEU A 545 -3.71 -24.36 -5.76
N PHE A 546 -3.48 -24.12 -7.05
CA PHE A 546 -3.64 -22.82 -7.69
C PHE A 546 -4.39 -22.94 -9.02
N GLU A 547 -5.12 -21.91 -9.38
CA GLU A 547 -5.83 -21.77 -10.64
C GLU A 547 -5.31 -20.57 -11.42
N LYS A 548 -5.36 -20.65 -12.74
CA LYS A 548 -4.99 -19.52 -13.59
C LYS A 548 -5.90 -18.30 -13.35
N ILE A 549 -5.33 -17.15 -13.57
CA ILE A 549 -6.04 -15.89 -13.65
C ILE A 549 -6.12 -15.53 -15.13
N GLU A 550 -7.33 -15.38 -15.63
CA GLU A 550 -7.62 -15.08 -17.04
C GLU A 550 -7.52 -13.57 -17.29
N ASP A 551 -7.37 -13.18 -18.57
CA ASP A 551 -7.12 -11.79 -18.98
C ASP A 551 -8.29 -10.87 -18.60
N GLU A 552 -9.53 -11.35 -18.65
CA GLU A 552 -10.72 -10.57 -18.33
C GLU A 552 -10.73 -10.05 -16.89
N ALA A 553 -10.18 -10.82 -15.94
CA ALA A 553 -10.07 -10.39 -14.55
C ALA A 553 -9.07 -9.23 -14.40
N ILE A 554 -8.01 -9.25 -15.18
CA ILE A 554 -6.97 -8.21 -15.20
C ILE A 554 -7.49 -6.95 -15.88
N GLU A 555 -8.16 -7.09 -17.03
CA GLU A 555 -8.78 -5.98 -17.76
C GLU A 555 -9.81 -5.24 -16.89
N ALA A 556 -10.59 -5.96 -16.09
CA ALA A 556 -11.54 -5.37 -15.14
C ALA A 556 -10.83 -4.49 -14.09
N GLN A 557 -9.67 -4.92 -13.57
CA GLN A 557 -8.90 -4.14 -12.59
C GLN A 557 -8.24 -2.92 -13.24
N LEU A 558 -7.66 -3.06 -14.43
CA LEU A 558 -7.08 -1.94 -15.17
C LEU A 558 -8.15 -0.90 -15.51
N LYS A 559 -9.36 -1.34 -15.88
CA LYS A 559 -10.48 -0.44 -16.11
C LYS A 559 -10.88 0.34 -14.84
N LYS A 560 -10.95 -0.31 -13.67
CA LYS A 560 -11.20 0.40 -12.40
C LYS A 560 -10.19 1.53 -12.15
N LEU A 561 -8.90 1.26 -12.42
CA LEU A 561 -7.85 2.26 -12.28
C LEU A 561 -8.00 3.40 -13.30
N GLU A 562 -8.32 3.08 -14.56
CA GLU A 562 -8.56 4.08 -15.59
C GLU A 562 -9.76 4.98 -15.24
N ASP A 563 -10.86 4.40 -14.80
CA ASP A 563 -12.06 5.14 -14.38
C ASP A 563 -11.75 6.06 -13.18
N THR A 564 -10.94 5.59 -12.22
CA THR A 564 -10.45 6.40 -11.10
C THR A 564 -9.60 7.57 -11.58
N LYS A 565 -8.71 7.34 -12.54
CA LYS A 565 -7.86 8.40 -13.13
C LYS A 565 -8.71 9.47 -13.80
N LYS A 566 -9.66 9.07 -14.62
CA LYS A 566 -10.62 9.98 -15.29
C LYS A 566 -11.43 10.80 -14.29
N ALA A 567 -11.93 10.16 -13.21
CA ALA A 567 -12.65 10.85 -12.16
C ALA A 567 -11.79 11.90 -11.44
N ASN A 568 -10.51 11.59 -11.17
CA ASN A 568 -9.56 12.54 -10.58
C ASN A 568 -9.25 13.71 -11.51
N GLU A 569 -9.05 13.46 -12.81
CA GLU A 569 -8.83 14.49 -13.81
C GLU A 569 -10.04 15.43 -13.89
N ALA A 570 -11.26 14.88 -13.88
CA ALA A 570 -12.49 15.65 -13.85
C ALA A 570 -12.62 16.52 -12.58
N ALA A 571 -12.31 15.94 -11.42
CA ALA A 571 -12.41 16.65 -10.13
C ALA A 571 -11.38 17.79 -9.98
N ASN A 572 -10.24 17.68 -10.64
CA ASN A 572 -9.17 18.67 -10.60
C ASN A 572 -9.20 19.63 -11.80
N TYR A 573 -10.23 19.54 -12.66
CA TYR A 573 -10.35 20.44 -13.80
C TYR A 573 -10.55 21.87 -13.34
N VAL A 574 -9.63 22.73 -13.76
CA VAL A 574 -9.74 24.17 -13.58
C VAL A 574 -10.09 24.79 -14.92
N ALA A 575 -11.22 25.49 -15.00
CA ALA A 575 -11.61 26.20 -16.20
C ALA A 575 -10.54 27.24 -16.56
N ALA A 576 -10.27 27.39 -17.88
CA ALA A 576 -9.38 28.43 -18.33
C ALA A 576 -9.85 29.82 -17.83
N PRO A 577 -8.93 30.69 -17.44
CA PRO A 577 -9.31 32.03 -17.00
C PRO A 577 -10.11 32.77 -18.09
N ILE A 578 -11.11 33.52 -17.64
CA ILE A 578 -11.90 34.39 -18.52
C ILE A 578 -10.94 35.36 -19.22
N LYS A 579 -11.05 35.48 -20.53
CA LYS A 579 -10.30 36.45 -21.32
C LYS A 579 -10.68 37.89 -20.97
N GLU A 580 -9.88 38.85 -21.44
CA GLU A 580 -10.17 40.25 -21.27
C GLU A 580 -11.58 40.61 -21.76
N ASN A 581 -12.22 41.55 -21.06
CA ASN A 581 -13.55 42.03 -21.45
C ASN A 581 -13.54 42.58 -22.87
N VAL A 582 -14.54 42.22 -23.65
CA VAL A 582 -14.84 42.83 -24.93
C VAL A 582 -16.12 43.69 -24.81
N ASP A 583 -16.20 44.78 -25.53
CA ASP A 583 -17.43 45.56 -25.63
C ASP A 583 -18.52 44.84 -26.43
N PHE A 584 -19.76 45.24 -26.24
CA PHE A 584 -20.92 44.66 -26.91
C PHE A 584 -20.86 44.84 -28.42
N ASP A 585 -20.39 46.02 -28.88
CA ASP A 585 -20.24 46.34 -30.31
C ASP A 585 -19.26 45.43 -31.01
N THR A 586 -18.26 44.90 -30.31
CA THR A 586 -17.33 43.89 -30.82
C THR A 586 -18.00 42.53 -30.96
N PHE A 587 -18.86 42.15 -30.03
CA PHE A 587 -19.65 40.90 -30.12
C PHE A 587 -20.69 40.97 -31.23
N GLU A 588 -21.42 42.10 -31.39
CA GLU A 588 -22.41 42.31 -32.44
C GLU A 588 -21.83 42.19 -33.89
N LYS A 589 -20.51 42.37 -34.04
CA LYS A 589 -19.85 42.16 -35.32
C LYS A 589 -19.74 40.71 -35.73
N LEU A 590 -19.94 39.76 -34.81
CA LEU A 590 -19.97 38.34 -35.11
C LEU A 590 -21.37 37.91 -35.51
N ASP A 591 -21.50 37.31 -36.70
CA ASP A 591 -22.76 36.72 -37.14
C ASP A 591 -22.74 35.21 -36.83
N ILE A 592 -23.29 34.84 -35.67
CA ILE A 592 -23.41 33.46 -35.26
C ILE A 592 -24.80 32.94 -35.64
N ARG A 593 -24.83 31.82 -36.39
CA ARG A 593 -26.08 31.23 -36.89
C ARG A 593 -26.19 29.76 -36.62
N VAL A 594 -27.44 29.27 -36.70
CA VAL A 594 -27.77 27.86 -36.76
C VAL A 594 -27.59 27.38 -38.19
N GLY A 595 -26.85 26.28 -38.39
CA GLY A 595 -26.66 25.65 -39.69
C GLY A 595 -26.99 24.18 -39.63
N HIS A 596 -27.75 23.68 -40.59
CA HIS A 596 -28.05 22.24 -40.72
C HIS A 596 -26.99 21.54 -41.54
N ILE A 597 -26.38 20.52 -41.03
CA ILE A 597 -25.36 19.74 -41.76
C ILE A 597 -26.06 18.78 -42.72
N LYS A 598 -26.06 19.13 -44.01
CA LYS A 598 -26.63 18.27 -45.08
C LYS A 598 -25.68 17.15 -45.47
N ASP A 599 -24.39 17.40 -45.48
CA ASP A 599 -23.34 16.43 -45.84
C ASP A 599 -22.05 16.70 -45.07
N CYS A 600 -21.30 15.63 -44.82
CA CYS A 600 -19.99 15.69 -44.16
C CYS A 600 -19.09 14.63 -44.79
N GLN A 601 -17.83 15.01 -45.15
CA GLN A 601 -16.87 14.08 -45.73
C GLN A 601 -15.44 14.36 -45.30
N LYS A 602 -14.59 13.31 -45.30
CA LYS A 602 -13.16 13.47 -45.02
C LYS A 602 -12.44 14.18 -46.15
N VAL A 603 -11.62 15.16 -45.84
CA VAL A 603 -10.86 15.89 -46.84
C VAL A 603 -9.71 15.03 -47.39
N LYS A 604 -9.65 14.79 -48.70
CA LYS A 604 -8.55 14.06 -49.35
C LYS A 604 -7.19 14.67 -48.97
N LYS A 605 -6.26 13.84 -48.55
CA LYS A 605 -4.90 14.22 -48.11
C LYS A 605 -4.82 14.94 -46.76
N SER A 606 -5.90 15.01 -45.97
CA SER A 606 -5.87 15.51 -44.60
C SER A 606 -6.38 14.46 -43.59
N LYS A 607 -5.60 14.17 -42.53
CA LYS A 607 -6.03 13.34 -41.40
C LYS A 607 -6.80 14.12 -40.34
N LYS A 608 -6.88 15.48 -40.48
CA LYS A 608 -7.41 16.37 -39.44
C LYS A 608 -8.73 17.03 -39.83
N LEU A 609 -9.03 17.15 -41.15
CA LEU A 609 -10.11 17.98 -41.62
C LEU A 609 -11.32 17.15 -42.07
N LEU A 610 -12.51 17.60 -41.63
CA LEU A 610 -13.79 17.27 -42.21
C LEU A 610 -14.28 18.47 -43.03
N GLN A 611 -14.92 18.19 -44.19
CA GLN A 611 -15.62 19.16 -45.04
C GLN A 611 -17.11 19.00 -44.79
N PHE A 612 -17.77 20.09 -44.49
CA PHE A 612 -19.19 20.19 -44.24
C PHE A 612 -19.91 20.93 -45.36
N THR A 613 -21.06 20.44 -45.75
CA THR A 613 -22.05 21.15 -46.54
C THR A 613 -23.19 21.55 -45.60
N ILE A 614 -23.33 22.86 -45.36
CA ILE A 614 -24.24 23.40 -44.35
C ILE A 614 -25.32 24.22 -45.04
N ASP A 615 -26.58 23.91 -44.77
CA ASP A 615 -27.70 24.79 -45.05
C ASP A 615 -27.77 25.88 -43.98
N ASP A 616 -27.57 27.12 -44.37
CA ASP A 616 -27.61 28.30 -43.53
C ASP A 616 -28.88 29.15 -43.73
N GLY A 617 -29.89 28.61 -44.40
CA GLY A 617 -31.17 29.27 -44.66
C GLY A 617 -31.10 30.34 -45.79
N SER A 618 -29.94 30.54 -46.42
CA SER A 618 -29.78 31.53 -47.50
C SER A 618 -30.23 31.03 -48.89
N GLY A 619 -30.53 29.75 -49.00
CA GLY A 619 -30.84 29.08 -50.25
C GLY A 619 -29.60 28.61 -51.04
N VAL A 620 -28.41 28.85 -50.56
CA VAL A 620 -27.15 28.38 -51.16
C VAL A 620 -26.35 27.66 -50.04
N ASP A 621 -26.00 26.39 -50.27
CA ASP A 621 -25.26 25.62 -49.31
C ASP A 621 -23.85 26.16 -49.10
N ARG A 622 -23.42 26.24 -47.84
CA ARG A 622 -22.12 26.77 -47.42
C ARG A 622 -21.12 25.64 -47.18
N THR A 623 -19.91 25.80 -47.67
CA THR A 623 -18.82 24.86 -47.37
C THR A 623 -18.01 25.35 -46.18
N ILE A 624 -17.88 24.50 -45.13
CA ILE A 624 -17.02 24.78 -43.98
C ILE A 624 -16.06 23.61 -43.75
N LEU A 625 -14.81 23.93 -43.46
CA LEU A 625 -13.81 22.95 -43.06
C LEU A 625 -13.51 23.09 -41.56
N SER A 626 -13.52 21.96 -40.86
CA SER A 626 -13.17 21.93 -39.42
C SER A 626 -12.16 20.85 -39.09
N GLY A 627 -11.27 21.15 -38.15
CA GLY A 627 -10.17 20.28 -37.73
C GLY A 627 -10.57 19.15 -36.76
N ILE A 628 -11.75 18.58 -36.92
CA ILE A 628 -12.36 17.65 -35.93
C ILE A 628 -12.42 16.18 -36.38
N ALA A 629 -11.71 15.82 -37.45
CA ALA A 629 -11.72 14.44 -37.98
C ALA A 629 -11.11 13.39 -37.04
N ALA A 630 -10.40 13.82 -35.99
CA ALA A 630 -9.90 12.92 -34.94
C ALA A 630 -10.99 12.55 -33.93
N TYR A 631 -12.09 13.27 -33.89
CA TYR A 631 -13.15 13.13 -32.84
C TYR A 631 -14.47 12.61 -33.41
N TYR A 632 -14.71 12.73 -34.73
CA TYR A 632 -15.96 12.35 -35.37
C TYR A 632 -15.75 11.66 -36.71
N GLU A 633 -16.52 10.61 -36.91
CA GLU A 633 -16.77 10.12 -38.26
C GLU A 633 -17.88 10.95 -38.92
N PRO A 634 -17.83 11.20 -40.26
CA PRO A 634 -18.77 12.07 -40.99
C PRO A 634 -20.25 11.76 -40.70
N GLU A 635 -20.60 10.49 -40.65
CA GLU A 635 -21.98 10.00 -40.46
C GLU A 635 -22.59 10.41 -39.12
N GLN A 636 -21.75 10.68 -38.10
CA GLN A 636 -22.19 11.10 -36.77
C GLN A 636 -22.64 12.56 -36.72
N LEU A 637 -22.30 13.35 -37.74
CA LEU A 637 -22.54 14.79 -37.80
C LEU A 637 -23.64 15.19 -38.81
N ILE A 638 -23.89 14.36 -39.82
CA ILE A 638 -24.93 14.61 -40.83
C ILE A 638 -26.30 14.66 -40.13
N GLY A 639 -27.12 15.65 -40.51
CA GLY A 639 -28.46 15.85 -39.97
C GLY A 639 -28.51 16.62 -38.64
N LYS A 640 -27.35 17.07 -38.11
CA LYS A 640 -27.32 17.90 -36.89
C LYS A 640 -27.41 19.37 -37.19
N ASP A 641 -28.09 20.10 -36.30
CA ASP A 641 -28.14 21.54 -36.28
C ASP A 641 -27.03 22.04 -35.35
N VAL A 642 -26.06 22.82 -35.93
CA VAL A 642 -24.87 23.30 -35.24
C VAL A 642 -24.76 24.79 -35.25
N LEU A 643 -24.08 25.36 -34.26
CA LEU A 643 -23.73 26.76 -34.25
C LEU A 643 -22.43 26.99 -35.06
N PHE A 644 -22.47 28.01 -35.89
CA PHE A 644 -21.28 28.41 -36.66
C PHE A 644 -21.19 29.95 -36.80
N VAL A 645 -19.99 30.47 -36.95
CA VAL A 645 -19.73 31.88 -37.28
C VAL A 645 -19.80 32.02 -38.80
N ALA A 646 -20.75 32.81 -39.27
CA ALA A 646 -21.11 32.91 -40.68
C ALA A 646 -20.27 33.96 -41.45
N ASN A 647 -19.77 34.99 -40.76
CA ASN A 647 -19.15 36.16 -41.39
C ASN A 647 -17.63 36.23 -41.25
N PHE A 648 -16.95 35.10 -41.04
CA PHE A 648 -15.51 35.05 -41.23
C PHE A 648 -15.15 35.15 -42.72
N ALA A 649 -14.08 35.90 -43.01
CA ALA A 649 -13.53 35.94 -44.36
C ALA A 649 -13.20 34.51 -44.82
N PRO A 650 -13.62 34.13 -46.08
CA PRO A 650 -13.34 32.83 -46.62
C PRO A 650 -11.87 32.48 -46.62
N ARG A 651 -11.54 31.25 -46.16
CA ARG A 651 -10.15 30.78 -46.01
C ARG A 651 -9.90 29.52 -46.82
N LYS A 652 -8.89 29.52 -47.70
CA LYS A 652 -8.47 28.30 -48.40
C LYS A 652 -7.67 27.37 -47.51
N MET A 653 -8.13 26.14 -47.37
CA MET A 653 -7.45 25.05 -46.66
C MET A 653 -7.45 23.80 -47.55
N MET A 654 -6.28 23.23 -47.85
CA MET A 654 -6.11 22.06 -48.74
C MET A 654 -6.77 22.22 -50.12
N GLY A 655 -6.80 23.47 -50.64
CA GLY A 655 -7.39 23.81 -51.94
C GLY A 655 -8.90 24.03 -51.92
N ILE A 656 -9.59 23.83 -50.79
CA ILE A 656 -11.01 24.05 -50.60
C ILE A 656 -11.22 25.36 -49.83
N GLU A 657 -12.19 26.17 -50.22
CA GLU A 657 -12.55 27.40 -49.54
C GLU A 657 -13.55 27.13 -48.39
N SER A 658 -13.15 27.46 -47.17
CA SER A 658 -14.02 27.40 -45.99
C SER A 658 -14.67 28.76 -45.75
N GLN A 659 -16.00 28.77 -45.64
CA GLN A 659 -16.84 29.95 -45.55
C GLN A 659 -17.48 30.12 -44.18
N GLY A 660 -16.72 29.91 -43.11
CA GLY A 660 -17.19 30.02 -41.73
C GLY A 660 -16.45 29.09 -40.78
N MET A 661 -16.90 29.05 -39.54
CA MET A 661 -16.30 28.19 -38.49
C MET A 661 -17.38 27.57 -37.61
N ILE A 662 -17.44 26.24 -37.54
CA ILE A 662 -18.32 25.53 -36.62
C ILE A 662 -17.77 25.71 -35.18
N LEU A 663 -18.65 26.05 -34.24
CA LEU A 663 -18.31 26.16 -32.82
C LEU A 663 -18.27 24.77 -32.16
N SER A 664 -17.28 24.58 -31.33
CA SER A 664 -17.09 23.35 -30.56
C SER A 664 -16.49 23.66 -29.18
N ALA A 665 -16.84 22.85 -28.20
CA ALA A 665 -16.25 22.87 -26.88
C ALA A 665 -15.29 21.69 -26.69
N VAL A 666 -14.12 21.96 -26.13
CA VAL A 666 -13.16 20.92 -25.73
C VAL A 666 -13.30 20.69 -24.23
N ASN A 667 -13.57 19.45 -23.85
CA ASN A 667 -13.73 19.03 -22.46
C ASN A 667 -12.35 18.83 -21.80
N PHE A 668 -12.33 18.67 -20.45
CA PHE A 668 -11.12 18.44 -19.64
C PHE A 668 -10.33 17.19 -20.07
N ASP A 669 -11.01 16.15 -20.57
CA ASP A 669 -10.42 14.90 -21.05
C ASP A 669 -9.93 14.98 -22.51
N GLY A 670 -9.97 16.17 -23.11
CA GLY A 670 -9.61 16.40 -24.50
C GLY A 670 -10.69 15.97 -25.51
N THR A 671 -11.84 15.45 -25.06
CA THR A 671 -12.97 15.18 -25.96
C THR A 671 -13.53 16.49 -26.50
N LEU A 672 -13.90 16.49 -27.80
CA LEU A 672 -14.48 17.65 -28.46
C LEU A 672 -15.94 17.40 -28.76
N ASN A 673 -16.79 18.36 -28.38
CA ASN A 673 -18.21 18.35 -28.73
C ASN A 673 -18.55 19.52 -29.60
N VAL A 674 -19.15 19.27 -30.79
CA VAL A 674 -19.74 20.33 -31.61
C VAL A 674 -20.94 20.92 -30.87
N THR A 675 -21.08 22.24 -30.91
CA THR A 675 -22.19 22.93 -30.27
C THR A 675 -23.46 22.72 -31.10
N THR A 676 -24.42 21.97 -30.54
CA THR A 676 -25.71 21.70 -31.19
C THR A 676 -26.82 22.52 -30.56
N VAL A 677 -27.91 22.73 -31.29
CA VAL A 677 -29.09 23.45 -30.82
C VAL A 677 -30.16 22.45 -30.45
N ALA A 678 -30.73 22.57 -29.23
CA ALA A 678 -31.86 21.77 -28.79
C ALA A 678 -33.18 22.45 -29.28
N GLY A 679 -34.06 21.62 -29.83
CA GLY A 679 -35.37 22.10 -30.33
C GLY A 679 -35.44 22.34 -31.81
N ASN A 680 -36.60 22.78 -32.27
CA ASN A 680 -36.90 22.95 -33.70
C ASN A 680 -36.54 24.39 -34.18
N VAL A 681 -35.23 24.63 -34.36
CA VAL A 681 -34.72 25.93 -34.79
C VAL A 681 -34.39 25.87 -36.30
N LYS A 682 -34.91 26.79 -37.07
CA LYS A 682 -34.66 26.80 -38.51
C LYS A 682 -33.21 27.18 -38.86
N PRO A 683 -32.59 26.53 -39.86
CA PRO A 683 -31.33 26.97 -40.42
C PRO A 683 -31.35 28.47 -40.77
N GLY A 684 -30.25 29.16 -40.48
CA GLY A 684 -30.14 30.60 -40.66
C GLY A 684 -30.60 31.46 -39.49
N SER A 685 -31.22 30.87 -38.46
CA SER A 685 -31.59 31.61 -37.26
C SER A 685 -30.33 32.19 -36.61
N GLN A 686 -30.38 33.48 -36.29
CA GLN A 686 -29.30 34.20 -35.63
C GLN A 686 -29.27 33.89 -34.14
N VAL A 687 -28.08 33.80 -33.59
CA VAL A 687 -27.81 33.60 -32.18
C VAL A 687 -27.19 34.87 -31.60
N GLY A 688 -27.82 35.43 -30.57
CA GLY A 688 -27.39 36.66 -29.93
C GLY A 688 -27.64 36.67 -28.44
#